data_9ef7be7039affca7be4b58ecbb797344
#
_entry.id   9ef7be7039affca7be4b58ecbb797344
#
_cell.length_a   1.000
_cell.length_b   1.000
_cell.length_c   1.000
_cell.angle_alpha   90.00
_cell.angle_beta   90.00
_cell.angle_gamma   90.00
#
_symmetry.space_group_name_H-M   'P 1'
#
loop_
_entity.id
_entity.type
_entity.pdbx_description
1 polymer ?
#
loop_
_entity_poly.entity_id
_entity_poly.type
_entity_poly.pdbx_seq_one_letter_code
_entity_poly.pdbx_strand_id
1 'polypeptide(L)'
;MCQKKPYYITTPIYYPSGNPHIGHCYTTVACDSIARYRRMQGYDVMFLTGTDEHGLKIEQKAAEKGVTPKEYVDEVVKTFKSLWNFMNVDYDRYIRTTDDYHIKTVQKIFKKLYDQGYIYKGEYSGKYCTPCESFWTESQLVDGKCPDCGREVTEAKEEAYFFKMAPFADRIEKLLTETDYLQPKTRATELVNNFIKPGLEDLCVSRTSFKWGIPVTFDDKHVVYVWIDALSNYISALGFYNDAYNDFDKFWPADVHMVAKDIMRFHAIIWPAMLMALDLPLPKHLAVHGWITFNGQKMSKSLGNVVDPFVLGKRYGADAIRYHILREMALGADSSFSNEIMINRINSDLANGFGNLVSRTVAMVEKYFGGTLPTEREGGEFDDDLIATATALKSSVDDFIDKTQLNNALAEIFKVVSRANKYIDETAPWVIAKDETKKARLATVLYNLLETIRITATLLSAFMPTTMPKALEQIGACEKCATYENADKFGVLPLDVTVKKGEALFPRIDVEKEIEELNAIIKNNEKVDEKTEKLKEEIEGVAQIGIDDFCKVDLRVAEIKACEPIKKAKKLLKLTIFDGVKERTVASGIAKFYTPDDLIGRKIILVSNLKPAKLCGVESCGMILAATCGEEIKVIFVDDMEPGSKIS
;
A
#
# COMPACT_ATOMS: atom_id res chain seq x y z
N MET A 1 9.42 -37.51 -12.30
CA MET A 1 9.68 -36.11 -11.92
C MET A 1 9.70 -36.06 -10.40
N CYS A 2 10.76 -35.52 -9.80
CA CYS A 2 10.79 -35.34 -8.33
C CYS A 2 9.69 -34.37 -7.96
N GLN A 3 8.83 -34.71 -6.98
CA GLN A 3 7.75 -33.85 -6.54
C GLN A 3 8.38 -32.61 -5.90
N LYS A 4 8.04 -31.41 -6.38
CA LYS A 4 8.55 -30.16 -5.81
C LYS A 4 8.08 -30.03 -4.37
N LYS A 5 8.94 -29.55 -3.49
CA LYS A 5 8.61 -29.27 -2.08
C LYS A 5 7.63 -28.10 -2.00
N PRO A 6 6.47 -28.22 -1.34
CA PRO A 6 5.54 -27.11 -1.19
C PRO A 6 6.11 -26.02 -0.28
N TYR A 7 5.72 -24.77 -0.56
CA TYR A 7 6.04 -23.61 0.27
C TYR A 7 4.85 -22.65 0.25
N TYR A 8 4.30 -22.32 1.42
CA TYR A 8 3.16 -21.45 1.55
C TYR A 8 3.52 -20.19 2.30
N ILE A 9 3.39 -19.03 1.65
CA ILE A 9 3.65 -17.71 2.20
C ILE A 9 2.42 -16.81 2.04
N THR A 10 2.14 -15.99 3.06
CA THR A 10 0.99 -15.09 3.05
C THR A 10 1.34 -13.70 3.51
N THR A 11 0.68 -12.69 2.93
CA THR A 11 0.49 -11.39 3.57
C THR A 11 -0.68 -11.47 4.56
N PRO A 12 -0.92 -10.45 5.42
CA PRO A 12 -2.25 -10.25 5.97
C PRO A 12 -3.22 -9.89 4.82
N ILE A 13 -4.50 -10.10 5.03
CA ILE A 13 -5.51 -9.51 4.16
C ILE A 13 -5.72 -8.05 4.55
N TYR A 14 -5.80 -7.16 3.56
CA TYR A 14 -5.81 -5.73 3.77
C TYR A 14 -7.21 -5.18 3.94
N TYR A 15 -7.40 -4.29 4.93
CA TYR A 15 -8.70 -3.67 5.18
C TYR A 15 -8.95 -2.53 4.15
N PRO A 16 -9.95 -2.67 3.25
CA PRO A 16 -10.14 -1.77 2.11
C PRO A 16 -10.92 -0.50 2.50
N SER A 17 -10.52 0.17 3.58
CA SER A 17 -11.13 1.43 4.02
C SER A 17 -10.65 2.65 3.23
N GLY A 18 -9.78 2.46 2.26
CA GLY A 18 -9.23 3.48 1.37
C GLY A 18 -8.13 2.93 0.47
N ASN A 19 -7.52 3.79 -0.36
CA ASN A 19 -6.46 3.40 -1.29
C ASN A 19 -5.24 2.82 -0.57
N PRO A 20 -4.56 1.82 -1.16
CA PRO A 20 -3.33 1.27 -0.61
C PRO A 20 -2.20 2.32 -0.63
N HIS A 21 -1.23 2.15 0.27
CA HIS A 21 -0.07 3.02 0.44
C HIS A 21 1.22 2.21 0.55
N ILE A 22 2.37 2.89 0.68
CA ILE A 22 3.70 2.27 0.70
C ILE A 22 3.86 1.17 1.79
N GLY A 23 3.15 1.29 2.92
CA GLY A 23 3.15 0.26 3.97
C GLY A 23 2.55 -1.07 3.49
N HIS A 24 1.47 -1.05 2.71
CA HIS A 24 0.92 -2.24 2.07
C HIS A 24 1.89 -2.81 1.03
N CYS A 25 2.59 -1.93 0.28
CA CYS A 25 3.62 -2.35 -0.67
C CYS A 25 4.74 -3.12 0.01
N TYR A 26 5.21 -2.67 1.18
CA TYR A 26 6.32 -3.33 1.87
C TYR A 26 6.02 -4.81 2.15
N THR A 27 4.93 -5.08 2.86
CA THR A 27 4.53 -6.47 3.19
C THR A 27 4.36 -7.34 1.95
N THR A 28 3.64 -6.79 0.94
CA THR A 28 3.33 -7.56 -0.27
C THR A 28 4.57 -7.82 -1.12
N VAL A 29 5.43 -6.82 -1.31
CA VAL A 29 6.68 -6.95 -2.09
C VAL A 29 7.68 -7.85 -1.36
N ALA A 30 7.72 -7.81 -0.02
CA ALA A 30 8.56 -8.73 0.77
C ALA A 30 8.13 -10.20 0.57
N CYS A 31 6.83 -10.49 0.67
CA CYS A 31 6.31 -11.83 0.40
C CYS A 31 6.54 -12.25 -1.06
N ASP A 32 6.31 -11.36 -2.03
CA ASP A 32 6.57 -11.63 -3.45
C ASP A 32 8.04 -11.95 -3.71
N SER A 33 8.97 -11.20 -3.10
CA SER A 33 10.40 -11.44 -3.28
C SER A 33 10.83 -12.80 -2.70
N ILE A 34 10.30 -13.19 -1.54
CA ILE A 34 10.53 -14.53 -0.97
C ILE A 34 9.90 -15.59 -1.86
N ALA A 35 8.66 -15.41 -2.31
CA ALA A 35 7.97 -16.36 -3.18
C ALA A 35 8.74 -16.59 -4.49
N ARG A 36 9.20 -15.51 -5.15
CA ARG A 36 10.05 -15.59 -6.35
C ARG A 36 11.35 -16.32 -6.08
N TYR A 37 12.01 -16.00 -4.98
CA TYR A 37 13.27 -16.66 -4.60
C TYR A 37 13.06 -18.15 -4.35
N ARG A 38 12.00 -18.56 -3.66
CA ARG A 38 11.64 -19.96 -3.44
C ARG A 38 11.28 -20.68 -4.75
N ARG A 39 10.59 -20.02 -5.69
CA ARG A 39 10.37 -20.58 -7.04
C ARG A 39 11.68 -20.81 -7.79
N MET A 40 12.65 -19.89 -7.67
CA MET A 40 14.00 -20.07 -8.23
C MET A 40 14.71 -21.28 -7.62
N GLN A 41 14.53 -21.54 -6.32
CA GLN A 41 15.04 -22.72 -5.62
C GLN A 41 14.31 -24.02 -5.99
N GLY A 42 13.28 -23.95 -6.86
CA GLY A 42 12.52 -25.12 -7.32
C GLY A 42 11.37 -25.55 -6.42
N TYR A 43 10.97 -24.75 -5.44
CA TYR A 43 9.77 -25.02 -4.63
C TYR A 43 8.49 -24.86 -5.45
N ASP A 44 7.44 -25.57 -5.04
CA ASP A 44 6.07 -25.32 -5.46
C ASP A 44 5.45 -24.32 -4.49
N VAL A 45 5.33 -23.07 -4.93
CA VAL A 45 4.99 -21.95 -4.04
C VAL A 45 3.52 -21.59 -4.18
N MET A 46 2.84 -21.42 -3.05
CA MET A 46 1.55 -20.75 -2.91
C MET A 46 1.78 -19.42 -2.21
N PHE A 47 1.57 -18.31 -2.91
CA PHE A 47 1.58 -16.95 -2.35
C PHE A 47 0.16 -16.40 -2.28
N LEU A 48 -0.35 -16.23 -1.07
CA LEU A 48 -1.68 -15.70 -0.78
C LEU A 48 -1.61 -14.23 -0.33
N THR A 49 -2.46 -13.41 -0.91
CA THR A 49 -2.80 -12.06 -0.45
C THR A 49 -4.32 -11.85 -0.58
N GLY A 50 -4.86 -10.74 -0.10
CA GLY A 50 -6.30 -10.50 -0.21
C GLY A 50 -6.78 -9.27 0.53
N THR A 51 -8.11 -9.18 0.69
CA THR A 51 -8.79 -8.08 1.38
C THR A 51 -9.77 -8.58 2.44
N ASP A 52 -9.76 -7.89 3.59
CA ASP A 52 -10.70 -8.04 4.70
C ASP A 52 -11.80 -7.01 4.53
N GLU A 53 -12.99 -7.46 4.11
CA GLU A 53 -14.02 -6.60 3.53
C GLU A 53 -15.25 -6.37 4.41
N HIS A 54 -15.33 -7.00 5.57
CA HIS A 54 -16.46 -6.88 6.49
C HIS A 54 -16.19 -5.83 7.59
N GLY A 55 -17.25 -5.46 8.33
CA GLY A 55 -17.16 -4.60 9.51
C GLY A 55 -17.84 -3.25 9.38
N LEU A 56 -18.06 -2.61 10.55
CA LEU A 56 -18.79 -1.36 10.69
C LEU A 56 -18.19 -0.21 9.86
N LYS A 57 -16.88 -0.12 9.81
CA LYS A 57 -16.19 0.98 9.10
C LYS A 57 -16.42 0.93 7.59
N ILE A 58 -16.52 -0.27 7.00
CA ILE A 58 -16.86 -0.44 5.58
C ILE A 58 -18.32 -0.04 5.35
N GLU A 59 -19.23 -0.47 6.22
CA GLU A 59 -20.65 -0.10 6.15
C GLU A 59 -20.82 1.43 6.19
N GLN A 60 -20.13 2.10 7.11
CA GLN A 60 -20.12 3.57 7.22
C GLN A 60 -19.55 4.24 5.96
N LYS A 61 -18.41 3.76 5.44
CA LYS A 61 -17.79 4.31 4.22
C LYS A 61 -18.65 4.14 2.97
N ALA A 62 -19.36 3.04 2.88
CA ALA A 62 -20.32 2.81 1.80
C ALA A 62 -21.52 3.77 1.91
N ALA A 63 -22.07 3.94 3.13
CA ALA A 63 -23.15 4.88 3.39
C ALA A 63 -22.74 6.35 3.08
N GLU A 64 -21.54 6.78 3.48
CA GLU A 64 -20.99 8.10 3.13
C GLU A 64 -20.95 8.35 1.61
N LYS A 65 -20.77 7.28 0.81
CA LYS A 65 -20.74 7.35 -0.67
C LYS A 65 -22.09 7.08 -1.33
N GLY A 66 -23.13 6.73 -0.56
CA GLY A 66 -24.45 6.38 -1.09
C GLY A 66 -24.50 5.10 -1.91
N VAL A 67 -23.59 4.13 -1.64
CA VAL A 67 -23.49 2.83 -2.32
C VAL A 67 -23.64 1.69 -1.32
N THR A 68 -23.85 0.47 -1.80
CA THR A 68 -23.81 -0.72 -0.94
C THR A 68 -22.38 -1.03 -0.48
N PRO A 69 -22.19 -1.68 0.69
CA PRO A 69 -20.86 -2.10 1.14
C PRO A 69 -20.13 -2.98 0.11
N LYS A 70 -20.85 -3.86 -0.60
CA LYS A 70 -20.26 -4.70 -1.65
C LYS A 70 -19.74 -3.89 -2.84
N GLU A 71 -20.51 -2.94 -3.34
CA GLU A 71 -20.08 -2.03 -4.41
C GLU A 71 -18.86 -1.20 -3.98
N TYR A 72 -18.87 -0.73 -2.74
CA TYR A 72 -17.74 0.03 -2.19
C TYR A 72 -16.44 -0.79 -2.19
N VAL A 73 -16.46 -2.02 -1.64
CA VAL A 73 -15.26 -2.85 -1.59
C VAL A 73 -14.84 -3.35 -2.97
N ASP A 74 -15.78 -3.59 -3.89
CA ASP A 74 -15.46 -3.97 -5.28
C ASP A 74 -14.64 -2.90 -6.00
N GLU A 75 -14.92 -1.61 -5.77
CA GLU A 75 -14.12 -0.51 -6.32
C GLU A 75 -12.75 -0.40 -5.65
N VAL A 76 -12.69 -0.49 -4.32
CA VAL A 76 -11.42 -0.36 -3.61
C VAL A 76 -10.48 -1.53 -3.94
N VAL A 77 -10.99 -2.75 -4.06
CA VAL A 77 -10.19 -3.94 -4.45
C VAL A 77 -9.52 -3.76 -5.80
N LYS A 78 -10.18 -3.09 -6.76
CA LYS A 78 -9.54 -2.78 -8.06
C LYS A 78 -8.27 -1.95 -7.89
N THR A 79 -8.26 -1.01 -6.94
CA THR A 79 -7.07 -0.18 -6.69
C THR A 79 -5.92 -1.00 -6.08
N PHE A 80 -6.21 -1.95 -5.17
CA PHE A 80 -5.21 -2.88 -4.64
C PHE A 80 -4.61 -3.75 -5.75
N LYS A 81 -5.45 -4.41 -6.55
CA LYS A 81 -4.99 -5.25 -7.67
C LYS A 81 -4.20 -4.45 -8.70
N SER A 82 -4.62 -3.21 -9.01
CA SER A 82 -3.88 -2.32 -9.89
C SER A 82 -2.49 -1.98 -9.35
N LEU A 83 -2.38 -1.75 -8.03
CA LEU A 83 -1.09 -1.49 -7.40
C LEU A 83 -0.18 -2.74 -7.42
N TRP A 84 -0.74 -3.93 -7.15
CA TRP A 84 0.04 -5.17 -7.21
C TRP A 84 0.56 -5.44 -8.63
N ASN A 85 -0.27 -5.24 -9.65
CA ASN A 85 0.16 -5.34 -11.04
C ASN A 85 1.25 -4.31 -11.37
N PHE A 86 1.08 -3.07 -10.93
CA PHE A 86 2.06 -2.00 -11.16
C PHE A 86 3.40 -2.29 -10.48
N MET A 87 3.38 -2.84 -9.26
CA MET A 87 4.57 -3.26 -8.51
C MET A 87 5.11 -4.62 -8.96
N ASN A 88 4.56 -5.23 -10.00
CA ASN A 88 4.92 -6.53 -10.54
C ASN A 88 4.91 -7.64 -9.46
N VAL A 89 3.85 -7.65 -8.64
CA VAL A 89 3.61 -8.70 -7.63
C VAL A 89 2.96 -9.91 -8.30
N ASP A 90 3.53 -11.11 -8.05
CA ASP A 90 3.13 -12.37 -8.66
C ASP A 90 2.55 -13.33 -7.61
N TYR A 91 1.34 -13.00 -7.13
CA TYR A 91 0.60 -13.84 -6.19
C TYR A 91 -0.17 -14.96 -6.91
N ASP A 92 -0.26 -16.14 -6.27
CA ASP A 92 -1.01 -17.26 -6.82
C ASP A 92 -2.50 -17.15 -6.52
N ARG A 93 -2.86 -16.54 -5.38
CA ARG A 93 -4.26 -16.40 -4.97
C ARG A 93 -4.53 -15.08 -4.27
N TYR A 94 -5.66 -14.46 -4.64
CA TYR A 94 -6.19 -13.26 -4.00
C TYR A 94 -7.55 -13.60 -3.37
N ILE A 95 -7.59 -13.67 -2.04
CA ILE A 95 -8.83 -13.95 -1.30
C ILE A 95 -9.56 -12.67 -0.94
N ARG A 96 -10.88 -12.73 -0.98
CA ARG A 96 -11.79 -11.71 -0.45
C ARG A 96 -12.64 -12.35 0.65
N THR A 97 -12.80 -11.69 1.78
CA THR A 97 -13.66 -12.25 2.84
C THR A 97 -15.15 -12.30 2.42
N THR A 98 -15.51 -11.56 1.36
CA THR A 98 -16.84 -11.62 0.71
C THR A 98 -16.99 -12.77 -0.31
N ASP A 99 -15.97 -13.60 -0.54
CA ASP A 99 -16.10 -14.77 -1.40
C ASP A 99 -16.98 -15.84 -0.74
N ASP A 100 -17.92 -16.40 -1.49
CA ASP A 100 -18.90 -17.38 -0.97
C ASP A 100 -18.26 -18.59 -0.29
N TYR A 101 -17.14 -19.11 -0.83
CA TYR A 101 -16.44 -20.25 -0.25
C TYR A 101 -15.82 -19.89 1.11
N HIS A 102 -15.33 -18.65 1.26
CA HIS A 102 -14.79 -18.17 2.53
C HIS A 102 -15.89 -18.02 3.57
N ILE A 103 -17.00 -17.35 3.21
CA ILE A 103 -18.17 -17.20 4.09
C ILE A 103 -18.63 -18.56 4.64
N LYS A 104 -18.80 -19.56 3.75
CA LYS A 104 -19.19 -20.92 4.14
C LYS A 104 -18.17 -21.59 5.06
N THR A 105 -16.89 -21.38 4.82
CA THR A 105 -15.82 -21.92 5.67
C THR A 105 -15.88 -21.33 7.07
N VAL A 106 -15.98 -19.99 7.18
CA VAL A 106 -16.07 -19.28 8.47
C VAL A 106 -17.30 -19.73 9.26
N GLN A 107 -18.45 -19.87 8.60
CA GLN A 107 -19.67 -20.37 9.23
C GLN A 107 -19.49 -21.79 9.81
N LYS A 108 -18.84 -22.68 9.07
CA LYS A 108 -18.53 -24.05 9.55
C LYS A 108 -17.53 -24.03 10.70
N ILE A 109 -16.49 -23.19 10.65
CA ILE A 109 -15.52 -23.02 11.75
C ILE A 109 -16.23 -22.51 13.00
N PHE A 110 -17.01 -21.45 12.90
CA PHE A 110 -17.74 -20.86 14.02
C PHE A 110 -18.70 -21.88 14.67
N LYS A 111 -19.47 -22.60 13.85
CA LYS A 111 -20.36 -23.65 14.32
C LYS A 111 -19.62 -24.79 15.02
N LYS A 112 -18.50 -25.27 14.46
CA LYS A 112 -17.68 -26.32 15.08
C LYS A 112 -17.13 -25.88 16.44
N LEU A 113 -16.58 -24.67 16.53
CA LEU A 113 -16.06 -24.14 17.79
C LEU A 113 -17.17 -23.96 18.85
N TYR A 114 -18.38 -23.58 18.42
CA TYR A 114 -19.54 -23.52 19.28
C TYR A 114 -19.97 -24.92 19.79
N ASP A 115 -20.08 -25.89 18.90
CA ASP A 115 -20.47 -27.27 19.25
C ASP A 115 -19.44 -27.95 20.19
N GLN A 116 -18.18 -27.59 20.06
CA GLN A 116 -17.10 -28.05 20.95
C GLN A 116 -17.08 -27.30 22.31
N GLY A 117 -17.92 -26.27 22.48
CA GLY A 117 -17.99 -25.47 23.71
C GLY A 117 -16.81 -24.49 23.89
N TYR A 118 -16.01 -24.25 22.86
CA TYR A 118 -15.01 -23.17 22.84
C TYR A 118 -15.64 -21.81 22.58
N ILE A 119 -16.78 -21.74 21.89
CA ILE A 119 -17.58 -20.53 21.74
C ILE A 119 -18.84 -20.64 22.62
N TYR A 120 -19.16 -19.58 23.34
CA TYR A 120 -20.34 -19.49 24.19
C TYR A 120 -20.99 -18.10 24.10
N LYS A 121 -22.26 -17.99 24.43
CA LYS A 121 -23.03 -16.75 24.42
C LYS A 121 -22.95 -16.03 25.76
N GLY A 122 -22.71 -14.74 25.78
CA GLY A 122 -22.62 -13.89 26.94
C GLY A 122 -23.00 -12.45 26.68
N GLU A 123 -22.87 -11.58 27.67
CA GLU A 123 -22.99 -10.13 27.53
C GLU A 123 -21.60 -9.51 27.58
N TYR A 124 -21.34 -8.59 26.67
CA TYR A 124 -20.15 -7.76 26.67
C TYR A 124 -20.48 -6.35 27.17
N SER A 125 -19.66 -5.88 28.10
CA SER A 125 -19.67 -4.49 28.54
C SER A 125 -18.22 -4.00 28.61
N GLY A 126 -17.84 -3.02 27.78
CA GLY A 126 -16.47 -2.54 27.73
C GLY A 126 -16.28 -1.32 26.85
N LYS A 127 -15.05 -0.82 26.77
CA LYS A 127 -14.66 0.34 25.98
C LYS A 127 -14.30 -0.11 24.56
N TYR A 128 -15.05 0.37 23.58
CA TYR A 128 -14.88 0.02 22.16
C TYR A 128 -14.17 1.12 21.38
N CYS A 129 -13.14 0.75 20.66
CA CYS A 129 -12.47 1.62 19.70
C CYS A 129 -12.97 1.32 18.29
N THR A 130 -13.84 2.19 17.75
CA THR A 130 -14.36 2.02 16.39
C THR A 130 -13.28 1.97 15.31
N PRO A 131 -12.21 2.80 15.34
CA PRO A 131 -11.18 2.75 14.30
C PRO A 131 -10.33 1.49 14.29
N CYS A 132 -10.12 0.85 15.46
CA CYS A 132 -9.35 -0.38 15.58
C CYS A 132 -10.25 -1.62 15.60
N GLU A 133 -11.58 -1.42 15.66
CA GLU A 133 -12.58 -2.47 15.86
C GLU A 133 -12.22 -3.41 17.01
N SER A 134 -11.72 -2.84 18.12
CA SER A 134 -11.22 -3.57 19.27
C SER A 134 -11.88 -3.10 20.55
N PHE A 135 -12.19 -4.07 21.42
CA PHE A 135 -12.59 -3.79 22.78
C PHE A 135 -11.40 -3.79 23.74
N TRP A 136 -11.53 -2.97 24.75
CA TRP A 136 -10.53 -2.80 25.79
C TRP A 136 -11.19 -2.79 27.15
N THR A 137 -10.57 -3.41 28.12
CA THR A 137 -10.94 -3.19 29.52
C THR A 137 -10.41 -1.85 30.00
N GLU A 138 -11.00 -1.29 31.05
CA GLU A 138 -10.53 -0.05 31.65
C GLU A 138 -9.03 -0.06 31.99
N SER A 139 -8.53 -1.22 32.44
CA SER A 139 -7.11 -1.44 32.79
C SER A 139 -6.15 -1.49 31.59
N GLN A 140 -6.66 -1.73 30.40
CA GLN A 140 -5.88 -1.78 29.16
C GLN A 140 -5.79 -0.44 28.44
N LEU A 141 -6.60 0.55 28.83
CA LEU A 141 -6.56 1.87 28.22
C LEU A 141 -5.30 2.63 28.65
N VAL A 142 -4.75 3.40 27.74
CA VAL A 142 -3.66 4.35 28.00
C VAL A 142 -4.25 5.76 28.06
N ASP A 143 -4.21 6.40 29.22
CA ASP A 143 -4.83 7.72 29.46
C ASP A 143 -6.32 7.76 29.04
N GLY A 144 -7.07 6.69 29.27
CA GLY A 144 -8.49 6.57 28.91
C GLY A 144 -8.76 6.37 27.42
N LYS A 145 -7.70 6.12 26.61
CA LYS A 145 -7.77 5.98 25.16
C LYS A 145 -7.31 4.59 24.69
N CYS A 146 -7.65 4.28 23.45
CA CYS A 146 -7.23 3.04 22.81
C CYS A 146 -5.70 2.89 22.80
N PRO A 147 -5.12 1.81 23.35
CA PRO A 147 -3.67 1.63 23.40
C PRO A 147 -3.04 1.42 22.01
N ASP A 148 -3.80 0.95 21.02
CA ASP A 148 -3.29 0.70 19.68
C ASP A 148 -3.22 1.98 18.81
N CYS A 149 -4.20 2.88 18.94
CA CYS A 149 -4.28 4.05 18.05
C CYS A 149 -4.38 5.40 18.75
N GLY A 150 -4.47 5.44 20.09
CA GLY A 150 -4.54 6.66 20.90
C GLY A 150 -5.86 7.44 20.79
N ARG A 151 -6.89 6.90 20.15
CA ARG A 151 -8.19 7.57 19.95
C ARG A 151 -9.14 7.30 21.12
N GLU A 152 -10.16 8.16 21.25
CA GLU A 152 -11.25 8.00 22.21
C GLU A 152 -11.96 6.65 22.01
N VAL A 153 -12.42 6.06 23.12
CA VAL A 153 -13.21 4.84 23.15
C VAL A 153 -14.60 5.14 23.69
N THR A 154 -15.61 4.41 23.22
CA THR A 154 -17.01 4.54 23.65
C THR A 154 -17.43 3.35 24.50
N GLU A 155 -18.32 3.55 25.48
CA GLU A 155 -18.94 2.43 26.17
C GLU A 155 -19.85 1.66 25.22
N ALA A 156 -19.68 0.33 25.18
CA ALA A 156 -20.55 -0.54 24.43
C ALA A 156 -21.02 -1.69 25.35
N LYS A 157 -22.32 -1.95 25.33
CA LYS A 157 -22.94 -3.10 26.00
C LYS A 157 -23.78 -3.85 24.97
N GLU A 158 -23.41 -5.13 24.74
CA GLU A 158 -23.98 -5.91 23.66
C GLU A 158 -24.01 -7.40 24.03
N GLU A 159 -25.07 -8.11 23.64
CA GLU A 159 -25.09 -9.57 23.65
C GLU A 159 -24.12 -10.05 22.57
N ALA A 160 -23.21 -10.96 22.89
CA ALA A 160 -22.20 -11.44 21.97
C ALA A 160 -21.80 -12.88 22.23
N TYR A 161 -21.16 -13.51 21.27
CA TYR A 161 -20.46 -14.77 21.43
C TYR A 161 -18.99 -14.53 21.79
N PHE A 162 -18.45 -15.40 22.66
CA PHE A 162 -17.06 -15.31 23.15
C PHE A 162 -16.32 -16.60 22.86
N PHE A 163 -15.07 -16.48 22.40
CA PHE A 163 -14.15 -17.60 22.23
C PHE A 163 -13.24 -17.70 23.45
N LYS A 164 -13.22 -18.89 24.08
CA LYS A 164 -12.42 -19.17 25.28
C LYS A 164 -10.93 -19.20 24.94
N MET A 165 -10.17 -18.30 25.53
CA MET A 165 -8.73 -18.19 25.30
C MET A 165 -7.88 -18.91 26.36
N ALA A 166 -8.35 -18.96 27.61
CA ALA A 166 -7.62 -19.54 28.73
C ALA A 166 -7.15 -20.99 28.50
N PRO A 167 -7.90 -21.92 27.85
CA PRO A 167 -7.45 -23.29 27.60
C PRO A 167 -6.18 -23.40 26.75
N PHE A 168 -5.79 -22.35 26.03
CA PHE A 168 -4.68 -22.36 25.09
C PHE A 168 -3.44 -21.60 25.63
N ALA A 169 -3.55 -20.90 26.76
CA ALA A 169 -2.52 -19.99 27.28
C ALA A 169 -1.14 -20.63 27.40
N ASP A 170 -1.04 -21.79 28.11
CA ASP A 170 0.24 -22.49 28.34
C ASP A 170 0.87 -22.96 27.00
N ARG A 171 0.04 -23.42 26.06
CA ARG A 171 0.52 -23.89 24.75
C ARG A 171 1.03 -22.72 23.89
N ILE A 172 0.38 -21.57 23.98
CA ILE A 172 0.79 -20.36 23.29
C ILE A 172 2.07 -19.80 23.92
N GLU A 173 2.19 -19.78 25.25
CA GLU A 173 3.43 -19.37 25.91
C GLU A 173 4.62 -20.20 25.45
N LYS A 174 4.49 -21.53 25.44
CA LYS A 174 5.53 -22.44 24.93
C LYS A 174 5.84 -22.19 23.46
N LEU A 175 4.83 -22.01 22.61
CA LEU A 175 5.02 -21.68 21.20
C LEU A 175 5.89 -20.44 21.03
N LEU A 176 5.62 -19.37 21.80
CA LEU A 176 6.33 -18.09 21.68
C LEU A 176 7.73 -18.13 22.29
N THR A 177 7.95 -18.89 23.37
CA THR A 177 9.20 -18.88 24.12
C THR A 177 10.17 -19.99 23.74
N GLU A 178 9.66 -21.17 23.40
CA GLU A 178 10.46 -22.38 23.18
C GLU A 178 10.71 -22.69 21.69
N THR A 179 10.04 -21.99 20.76
CA THR A 179 10.18 -22.25 19.32
C THR A 179 10.64 -21.00 18.55
N ASP A 180 10.91 -21.18 17.25
CA ASP A 180 11.23 -20.10 16.32
C ASP A 180 10.00 -19.58 15.56
N TYR A 181 8.79 -19.82 16.11
CA TYR A 181 7.54 -19.41 15.49
C TYR A 181 7.48 -17.90 15.25
N LEU A 182 7.76 -17.08 16.27
CA LEU A 182 7.70 -15.62 16.18
C LEU A 182 9.07 -15.02 15.88
N GLN A 183 9.13 -14.23 14.81
CA GLN A 183 10.33 -13.51 14.38
C GLN A 183 10.05 -12.01 14.27
N PRO A 184 10.86 -11.12 14.90
CA PRO A 184 11.99 -11.46 15.77
C PRO A 184 11.56 -11.95 17.16
N LYS A 185 12.36 -12.82 17.77
CA LYS A 185 12.11 -13.38 19.11
C LYS A 185 11.92 -12.35 20.23
N THR A 186 12.48 -11.17 20.09
CA THR A 186 12.32 -10.08 21.08
C THR A 186 10.86 -9.70 21.32
N ARG A 187 9.97 -9.90 20.36
CA ARG A 187 8.53 -9.63 20.47
C ARG A 187 7.79 -10.67 21.32
N ALA A 188 8.33 -11.88 21.47
CA ALA A 188 7.72 -12.91 22.29
C ALA A 188 7.62 -12.49 23.76
N THR A 189 8.68 -11.90 24.32
CA THR A 189 8.71 -11.42 25.71
C THR A 189 7.64 -10.34 25.96
N GLU A 190 7.45 -9.44 25.00
CA GLU A 190 6.41 -8.39 25.06
C GLU A 190 5.01 -9.03 25.14
N LEU A 191 4.70 -9.96 24.24
CA LEU A 191 3.39 -10.63 24.19
C LEU A 191 3.13 -11.48 25.46
N VAL A 192 4.12 -12.22 25.93
CA VAL A 192 3.99 -13.04 27.13
C VAL A 192 3.72 -12.17 28.36
N ASN A 193 4.50 -11.10 28.56
CA ASN A 193 4.35 -10.25 29.73
C ASN A 193 3.06 -9.43 29.73
N ASN A 194 2.64 -8.93 28.55
CA ASN A 194 1.50 -8.02 28.46
C ASN A 194 0.15 -8.73 28.33
N PHE A 195 0.11 -9.96 27.80
CA PHE A 195 -1.15 -10.64 27.50
C PHE A 195 -1.29 -12.02 28.15
N ILE A 196 -0.24 -12.84 28.19
CA ILE A 196 -0.36 -14.22 28.66
C ILE A 196 -0.27 -14.29 30.19
N LYS A 197 0.75 -13.68 30.79
CA LYS A 197 0.95 -13.70 32.25
C LYS A 197 -0.17 -13.03 33.06
N PRO A 198 -0.80 -11.94 32.59
CA PRO A 198 -1.97 -11.37 33.28
C PRO A 198 -3.21 -12.28 33.18
N GLY A 199 -3.20 -13.27 32.29
CA GLY A 199 -4.33 -14.11 31.93
C GLY A 199 -4.97 -13.67 30.61
N LEU A 200 -5.19 -14.63 29.71
CA LEU A 200 -5.87 -14.34 28.45
C LEU A 200 -7.38 -14.18 28.70
N GLU A 201 -7.91 -13.02 28.37
CA GLU A 201 -9.35 -12.77 28.37
C GLU A 201 -10.02 -13.42 27.14
N ASP A 202 -11.27 -13.89 27.33
CA ASP A 202 -12.05 -14.48 26.25
C ASP A 202 -12.33 -13.44 25.16
N LEU A 203 -12.17 -13.85 23.91
CA LEU A 203 -12.32 -12.98 22.76
C LEU A 203 -13.80 -12.87 22.37
N CYS A 204 -14.32 -11.66 22.30
CA CYS A 204 -15.62 -11.39 21.68
C CYS A 204 -15.55 -11.69 20.18
N VAL A 205 -16.43 -12.57 19.67
CA VAL A 205 -16.35 -13.11 18.29
C VAL A 205 -17.63 -12.92 17.48
N SER A 206 -18.59 -12.12 17.96
CA SER A 206 -19.77 -11.73 17.19
C SER A 206 -20.22 -10.31 17.51
N ARG A 207 -21.07 -9.76 16.65
CA ARG A 207 -21.68 -8.44 16.78
C ARG A 207 -23.16 -8.47 16.40
N THR A 208 -23.92 -7.55 17.01
CA THR A 208 -25.31 -7.24 16.64
C THR A 208 -25.48 -5.78 16.18
N SER A 209 -24.47 -4.93 16.43
CA SER A 209 -24.50 -3.49 16.20
C SER A 209 -24.38 -3.06 14.72
N PHE A 210 -23.97 -3.97 13.84
CA PHE A 210 -23.94 -3.76 12.39
C PHE A 210 -24.30 -5.04 11.64
N LYS A 211 -24.59 -4.92 10.32
CA LYS A 211 -25.10 -6.03 9.50
C LYS A 211 -24.10 -6.50 8.44
N TRP A 212 -23.13 -5.68 8.08
CA TRP A 212 -22.14 -6.04 7.07
C TRP A 212 -21.06 -6.96 7.65
N GLY A 213 -21.33 -8.26 7.63
CA GLY A 213 -20.49 -9.33 8.16
C GLY A 213 -21.07 -10.70 7.80
N ILE A 214 -20.36 -11.76 8.17
CA ILE A 214 -20.80 -13.14 7.93
C ILE A 214 -21.87 -13.53 8.97
N PRO A 215 -23.11 -13.88 8.55
CA PRO A 215 -24.16 -14.25 9.49
C PRO A 215 -23.81 -15.53 10.26
N VAL A 216 -24.12 -15.56 11.57
CA VAL A 216 -24.07 -16.78 12.38
C VAL A 216 -25.25 -17.67 12.00
N THR A 217 -24.99 -18.88 11.53
CA THR A 217 -26.01 -19.75 10.90
C THR A 217 -27.14 -20.21 11.82
N PHE A 218 -26.96 -20.16 13.12
CA PHE A 218 -27.92 -20.60 14.14
C PHE A 218 -28.43 -19.44 15.03
N ASP A 219 -28.02 -18.19 14.75
CA ASP A 219 -28.48 -16.99 15.42
C ASP A 219 -28.35 -15.78 14.48
N ASP A 220 -29.41 -15.50 13.72
CA ASP A 220 -29.46 -14.51 12.64
C ASP A 220 -29.32 -13.04 13.10
N LYS A 221 -29.38 -12.80 14.42
CA LYS A 221 -29.13 -11.48 15.00
C LYS A 221 -27.65 -11.12 15.01
N HIS A 222 -26.77 -12.13 14.94
CA HIS A 222 -25.32 -11.95 15.06
C HIS A 222 -24.62 -12.12 13.72
N VAL A 223 -23.62 -11.27 13.50
CA VAL A 223 -22.58 -11.47 12.48
C VAL A 223 -21.27 -11.87 13.16
N VAL A 224 -20.50 -12.70 12.49
CA VAL A 224 -19.15 -13.10 12.96
C VAL A 224 -18.25 -11.87 13.03
N TYR A 225 -17.54 -11.71 14.14
CA TYR A 225 -16.63 -10.60 14.32
C TYR A 225 -15.30 -10.81 13.57
N VAL A 226 -14.72 -9.72 13.13
CA VAL A 226 -13.65 -9.61 12.15
C VAL A 226 -12.51 -10.62 12.30
N TRP A 227 -12.06 -10.95 13.53
CA TRP A 227 -10.85 -11.77 13.68
C TRP A 227 -11.06 -13.26 13.38
N ILE A 228 -12.22 -13.86 13.68
CA ILE A 228 -12.50 -15.23 13.21
C ILE A 228 -12.67 -15.25 11.69
N ASP A 229 -13.33 -14.25 11.15
CA ASP A 229 -13.50 -14.04 9.72
C ASP A 229 -12.11 -13.90 9.06
N ALA A 230 -11.38 -12.84 9.40
CA ALA A 230 -10.12 -12.49 8.79
C ALA A 230 -9.06 -13.61 8.90
N LEU A 231 -8.86 -14.20 10.10
CA LEU A 231 -7.81 -15.22 10.29
C LEU A 231 -8.10 -16.53 9.56
N SER A 232 -9.37 -16.86 9.35
CA SER A 232 -9.76 -18.06 8.60
C SER A 232 -9.38 -18.02 7.11
N ASN A 233 -9.03 -16.85 6.57
CA ASN A 233 -8.63 -16.70 5.17
C ASN A 233 -7.48 -17.64 4.78
N TYR A 234 -6.51 -17.82 5.66
CA TYR A 234 -5.29 -18.60 5.40
C TYR A 234 -5.56 -20.06 5.08
N ILE A 235 -6.63 -20.62 5.62
CA ILE A 235 -7.03 -22.01 5.39
C ILE A 235 -8.18 -22.14 4.41
N SER A 236 -9.14 -21.20 4.41
CA SER A 236 -10.26 -21.22 3.46
C SER A 236 -9.78 -21.06 2.01
N ALA A 237 -8.76 -20.23 1.80
CA ALA A 237 -8.13 -20.05 0.49
C ALA A 237 -7.48 -21.34 -0.05
N LEU A 238 -7.19 -22.33 0.79
CA LEU A 238 -6.64 -23.62 0.38
C LEU A 238 -7.71 -24.70 0.19
N GLY A 239 -8.97 -24.42 0.51
CA GLY A 239 -10.07 -25.38 0.39
C GLY A 239 -10.50 -26.02 1.71
N PHE A 240 -10.03 -25.54 2.85
CA PHE A 240 -10.49 -26.05 4.15
C PHE A 240 -12.00 -25.79 4.32
N TYR A 241 -12.77 -26.87 4.51
CA TYR A 241 -14.24 -26.86 4.63
C TYR A 241 -15.01 -26.28 3.43
N ASN A 242 -14.39 -26.21 2.25
CA ASN A 242 -15.06 -25.82 1.02
C ASN A 242 -14.52 -26.62 -0.18
N ASP A 243 -15.25 -26.58 -1.29
CA ASP A 243 -14.91 -27.30 -2.50
C ASP A 243 -14.35 -26.40 -3.63
N ALA A 244 -14.03 -25.13 -3.30
CA ALA A 244 -13.48 -24.20 -4.28
C ALA A 244 -12.03 -24.56 -4.64
N TYR A 245 -11.31 -25.14 -3.68
CA TYR A 245 -9.91 -25.55 -3.83
C TYR A 245 -9.66 -26.89 -3.12
N ASN A 246 -8.57 -27.57 -3.46
CA ASN A 246 -8.14 -28.83 -2.86
C ASN A 246 -6.65 -28.82 -2.49
N ASP A 247 -6.15 -27.67 -2.13
CA ASP A 247 -4.73 -27.40 -1.89
C ASP A 247 -4.34 -27.52 -0.41
N PHE A 248 -5.30 -27.71 0.50
CA PHE A 248 -5.08 -27.66 1.95
C PHE A 248 -4.03 -28.67 2.41
N ASP A 249 -4.18 -29.94 2.08
CA ASP A 249 -3.26 -31.00 2.52
C ASP A 249 -1.85 -30.83 1.93
N LYS A 250 -1.74 -30.12 0.82
CA LYS A 250 -0.46 -29.88 0.15
C LYS A 250 0.33 -28.72 0.76
N PHE A 251 -0.35 -27.61 1.07
CA PHE A 251 0.32 -26.38 1.45
C PHE A 251 0.19 -26.04 2.94
N TRP A 252 -0.81 -26.56 3.66
CA TRP A 252 -0.91 -26.34 5.08
C TRP A 252 -0.01 -27.31 5.89
N PRO A 253 0.74 -26.87 6.92
CA PRO A 253 0.78 -25.52 7.49
C PRO A 253 1.63 -24.53 6.68
N ALA A 254 1.29 -23.25 6.78
CA ALA A 254 2.04 -22.18 6.14
C ALA A 254 3.50 -22.15 6.62
N ASP A 255 4.42 -21.89 5.69
CA ASP A 255 5.83 -21.69 6.01
C ASP A 255 6.06 -20.33 6.66
N VAL A 256 5.41 -19.27 6.13
CA VAL A 256 5.53 -17.92 6.66
C VAL A 256 4.20 -17.17 6.58
N HIS A 257 3.74 -16.65 7.70
CA HIS A 257 2.81 -15.53 7.75
C HIS A 257 3.60 -14.25 8.00
N MET A 258 3.54 -13.28 7.09
CA MET A 258 4.20 -11.99 7.26
C MET A 258 3.18 -10.93 7.62
N VAL A 259 3.37 -10.22 8.74
CA VAL A 259 2.43 -9.22 9.23
C VAL A 259 3.14 -7.99 9.81
N ALA A 260 2.45 -6.87 9.88
CA ALA A 260 2.92 -5.71 10.62
C ALA A 260 2.64 -5.85 12.13
N LYS A 261 3.38 -5.10 12.95
CA LYS A 261 3.32 -5.22 14.42
C LYS A 261 1.96 -4.89 15.04
N ASP A 262 1.13 -4.10 14.37
CA ASP A 262 -0.22 -3.72 14.83
C ASP A 262 -1.19 -4.91 14.90
N ILE A 263 -1.00 -5.92 14.04
CA ILE A 263 -1.81 -7.13 14.05
C ILE A 263 -1.06 -8.38 14.58
N MET A 264 0.14 -8.17 15.11
CA MET A 264 0.98 -9.26 15.66
C MET A 264 0.25 -10.07 16.75
N ARG A 265 -0.42 -9.40 17.69
CA ARG A 265 -1.15 -10.07 18.78
C ARG A 265 -2.18 -11.07 18.27
N PHE A 266 -2.92 -10.69 17.23
CA PHE A 266 -3.96 -11.53 16.65
C PHE A 266 -3.39 -12.79 15.98
N HIS A 267 -2.24 -12.65 15.30
CA HIS A 267 -1.57 -13.76 14.62
C HIS A 267 -0.70 -14.61 15.55
N ALA A 268 -0.19 -14.03 16.65
CA ALA A 268 0.66 -14.75 17.58
C ALA A 268 -0.11 -15.45 18.71
N ILE A 269 -1.33 -14.99 19.03
CA ILE A 269 -2.12 -15.50 20.16
C ILE A 269 -3.46 -16.09 19.65
N ILE A 270 -4.28 -15.30 18.95
CA ILE A 270 -5.65 -15.70 18.59
C ILE A 270 -5.63 -16.77 17.51
N TRP A 271 -4.84 -16.57 16.45
CA TRP A 271 -4.75 -17.53 15.36
C TRP A 271 -4.25 -18.92 15.83
N PRO A 272 -3.16 -19.04 16.59
CA PRO A 272 -2.76 -20.31 17.19
C PRO A 272 -3.85 -20.93 18.08
N ALA A 273 -4.57 -20.14 18.89
CA ALA A 273 -5.66 -20.66 19.71
C ALA A 273 -6.80 -21.26 18.85
N MET A 274 -7.20 -20.57 17.78
CA MET A 274 -8.20 -21.07 16.84
C MET A 274 -7.75 -22.37 16.17
N LEU A 275 -6.52 -22.44 15.70
CA LEU A 275 -5.97 -23.65 15.06
C LEU A 275 -5.89 -24.82 16.06
N MET A 276 -5.46 -24.56 17.29
CA MET A 276 -5.45 -25.56 18.36
C MET A 276 -6.85 -26.09 18.69
N ALA A 277 -7.87 -25.20 18.69
CA ALA A 277 -9.26 -25.58 18.90
C ALA A 277 -9.84 -26.39 17.73
N LEU A 278 -9.31 -26.20 16.54
CA LEU A 278 -9.68 -26.95 15.33
C LEU A 278 -8.88 -28.24 15.14
N ASP A 279 -7.92 -28.53 16.03
CA ASP A 279 -6.94 -29.63 15.92
C ASP A 279 -6.09 -29.57 14.64
N LEU A 280 -5.72 -28.36 14.23
CA LEU A 280 -4.89 -28.11 13.04
C LEU A 280 -3.44 -27.81 13.42
N PRO A 281 -2.46 -28.19 12.58
CA PRO A 281 -1.07 -27.81 12.78
C PRO A 281 -0.90 -26.28 12.67
N LEU A 282 0.09 -25.75 13.40
CA LEU A 282 0.39 -24.33 13.43
C LEU A 282 1.30 -23.93 12.26
N PRO A 283 1.23 -22.68 11.77
CA PRO A 283 2.21 -22.14 10.84
C PRO A 283 3.64 -22.25 11.40
N LYS A 284 4.63 -22.41 10.52
CA LYS A 284 6.02 -22.58 10.95
C LYS A 284 6.61 -21.29 11.50
N HIS A 285 6.36 -20.16 10.79
CA HIS A 285 6.90 -18.87 11.18
C HIS A 285 5.87 -17.74 11.04
N LEU A 286 5.87 -16.85 12.02
CA LEU A 286 5.21 -15.55 12.00
C LEU A 286 6.29 -14.46 11.93
N ALA A 287 6.48 -13.89 10.76
CA ALA A 287 7.44 -12.82 10.52
C ALA A 287 6.76 -11.45 10.73
N VAL A 288 7.25 -10.70 11.71
CA VAL A 288 6.65 -9.42 12.10
C VAL A 288 7.57 -8.27 11.73
N HIS A 289 7.08 -7.35 10.92
CA HIS A 289 7.77 -6.12 10.61
C HIS A 289 7.22 -4.91 11.39
N GLY A 290 8.04 -3.86 11.53
CA GLY A 290 7.66 -2.61 12.15
C GLY A 290 6.76 -1.74 11.26
N TRP A 291 6.40 -0.57 11.76
CA TRP A 291 5.70 0.44 10.97
C TRP A 291 6.65 1.16 10.03
N ILE A 292 6.10 1.59 8.90
CA ILE A 292 6.75 2.57 8.06
C ILE A 292 6.18 3.93 8.44
N THR A 293 7.06 4.81 8.90
CA THR A 293 6.75 6.20 9.21
C THR A 293 7.25 7.10 8.08
N PHE A 294 6.66 8.25 7.90
CA PHE A 294 7.15 9.28 6.98
C PHE A 294 7.80 10.40 7.81
N ASN A 295 9.09 10.64 7.61
CA ASN A 295 9.87 11.61 8.40
C ASN A 295 9.67 11.44 9.92
N GLY A 296 9.61 10.18 10.40
CA GLY A 296 9.42 9.84 11.81
C GLY A 296 7.98 9.93 12.34
N GLN A 297 7.02 10.33 11.50
CA GLN A 297 5.59 10.39 11.87
C GLN A 297 4.81 9.24 11.24
N LYS A 298 3.78 8.75 11.94
CA LYS A 298 2.88 7.73 11.39
C LYS A 298 2.21 8.27 10.12
N MET A 299 2.25 7.48 9.05
CA MET A 299 1.55 7.83 7.82
C MET A 299 0.04 7.89 8.05
N SER A 300 -0.56 9.03 7.70
CA SER A 300 -2.00 9.27 7.82
C SER A 300 -2.47 10.14 6.66
N LYS A 301 -3.64 9.80 6.10
CA LYS A 301 -4.26 10.61 5.04
C LYS A 301 -4.62 12.01 5.52
N SER A 302 -5.05 12.13 6.78
CA SER A 302 -5.38 13.41 7.40
C SER A 302 -4.17 14.33 7.65
N LEU A 303 -2.96 13.79 7.60
CA LEU A 303 -1.71 14.56 7.69
C LEU A 303 -1.09 14.85 6.31
N GLY A 304 -1.72 14.41 5.21
CA GLY A 304 -1.19 14.63 3.85
C GLY A 304 0.17 13.96 3.57
N ASN A 305 0.71 13.20 4.52
CA ASN A 305 2.06 12.64 4.47
C ASN A 305 2.13 11.23 3.86
N VAL A 306 1.09 10.79 3.18
CA VAL A 306 1.07 9.47 2.51
C VAL A 306 1.72 9.56 1.15
N VAL A 307 2.81 8.84 0.98
CA VAL A 307 3.47 8.74 -0.32
C VAL A 307 2.69 7.78 -1.21
N ASP A 308 2.25 8.26 -2.37
CA ASP A 308 1.56 7.45 -3.36
C ASP A 308 2.57 6.57 -4.13
N PRO A 309 2.51 5.23 -3.97
CA PRO A 309 3.44 4.33 -4.63
C PRO A 309 3.33 4.37 -6.17
N PHE A 310 2.20 4.75 -6.75
CA PHE A 310 2.06 4.95 -8.18
C PHE A 310 2.87 6.16 -8.67
N VAL A 311 2.85 7.26 -7.92
CA VAL A 311 3.65 8.46 -8.24
C VAL A 311 5.12 8.10 -8.24
N LEU A 312 5.61 7.47 -7.19
CA LEU A 312 7.01 7.08 -7.07
C LEU A 312 7.42 6.08 -8.15
N GLY A 313 6.63 5.05 -8.36
CA GLY A 313 6.96 4.01 -9.33
C GLY A 313 6.90 4.49 -10.79
N LYS A 314 6.03 5.45 -11.14
CA LYS A 314 6.01 6.09 -12.47
C LYS A 314 7.27 6.94 -12.70
N ARG A 315 7.82 7.55 -11.66
CA ARG A 315 9.02 8.40 -11.76
C ARG A 315 10.32 7.57 -11.80
N TYR A 316 10.42 6.53 -10.96
CA TYR A 316 11.68 5.81 -10.73
C TYR A 316 11.66 4.35 -11.23
N GLY A 317 10.50 3.85 -11.64
CA GLY A 317 10.29 2.44 -11.95
C GLY A 317 9.92 1.61 -10.71
N ALA A 318 9.08 0.60 -10.89
CA ALA A 318 8.62 -0.26 -9.81
C ALA A 318 9.80 -0.97 -9.08
N ASP A 319 10.79 -1.43 -9.82
CA ASP A 319 11.94 -2.15 -9.24
C ASP A 319 12.82 -1.28 -8.33
N ALA A 320 12.96 0.01 -8.62
CA ALA A 320 13.70 0.93 -7.76
C ALA A 320 12.97 1.13 -6.42
N ILE A 321 11.63 1.20 -6.44
CA ILE A 321 10.81 1.29 -5.22
C ILE A 321 10.85 -0.03 -4.46
N ARG A 322 10.70 -1.18 -5.12
CA ARG A 322 10.85 -2.51 -4.52
C ARG A 322 12.19 -2.63 -3.80
N TYR A 323 13.27 -2.29 -4.47
CA TYR A 323 14.62 -2.29 -3.88
C TYR A 323 14.71 -1.41 -2.64
N HIS A 324 14.26 -0.14 -2.73
CA HIS A 324 14.35 0.80 -1.62
C HIS A 324 13.62 0.29 -0.37
N ILE A 325 12.35 -0.12 -0.52
CA ILE A 325 11.55 -0.57 0.63
C ILE A 325 12.11 -1.87 1.26
N LEU A 326 12.64 -2.78 0.47
CA LEU A 326 13.26 -4.01 0.97
C LEU A 326 14.65 -3.79 1.59
N ARG A 327 15.39 -2.80 1.10
CA ARG A 327 16.76 -2.51 1.55
C ARG A 327 16.79 -1.69 2.84
N GLU A 328 15.88 -0.72 2.98
CA GLU A 328 15.84 0.19 4.14
C GLU A 328 15.01 -0.36 5.31
N MET A 329 14.09 -1.29 5.06
CA MET A 329 13.15 -1.75 6.06
C MET A 329 13.58 -3.10 6.65
N ALA A 330 14.14 -3.04 7.85
CA ALA A 330 14.54 -4.23 8.57
C ALA A 330 13.34 -4.92 9.24
N LEU A 331 13.29 -6.26 9.21
CA LEU A 331 12.31 -7.03 9.94
C LEU A 331 12.40 -6.71 11.44
N GLY A 332 11.25 -6.45 12.08
CA GLY A 332 11.14 -6.23 13.54
C GLY A 332 11.38 -4.81 14.03
N ALA A 333 11.89 -3.92 13.20
CA ALA A 333 12.12 -2.51 13.54
C ALA A 333 11.16 -1.58 12.79
N ASP A 334 10.82 -0.44 13.42
CA ASP A 334 10.15 0.64 12.71
C ASP A 334 11.15 1.30 11.76
N SER A 335 10.68 1.68 10.59
CA SER A 335 11.49 2.29 9.55
C SER A 335 10.92 3.65 9.16
N SER A 336 11.78 4.60 8.84
CA SER A 336 11.37 5.91 8.35
C SER A 336 11.58 5.99 6.84
N PHE A 337 10.50 6.22 6.12
CA PHE A 337 10.56 6.58 4.71
C PHE A 337 10.86 8.08 4.57
N SER A 338 11.80 8.45 3.71
CA SER A 338 11.94 9.82 3.23
C SER A 338 12.28 9.82 1.74
N ASN A 339 11.80 10.82 1.02
CA ASN A 339 12.09 10.99 -0.41
C ASN A 339 13.60 11.12 -0.64
N GLU A 340 14.31 11.84 0.22
CA GLU A 340 15.76 12.04 0.13
C GLU A 340 16.53 10.73 0.31
N ILE A 341 16.21 9.93 1.34
CA ILE A 341 16.84 8.62 1.55
C ILE A 341 16.61 7.73 0.35
N MET A 342 15.37 7.70 -0.18
CA MET A 342 15.03 6.90 -1.35
C MET A 342 15.86 7.29 -2.58
N ILE A 343 15.90 8.58 -2.93
CA ILE A 343 16.61 9.08 -4.11
C ILE A 343 18.13 8.82 -3.96
N ASN A 344 18.69 9.10 -2.78
CA ASN A 344 20.10 8.84 -2.51
C ASN A 344 20.42 7.35 -2.61
N ARG A 345 19.55 6.47 -2.12
CA ARG A 345 19.73 5.01 -2.23
C ARG A 345 19.66 4.52 -3.68
N ILE A 346 18.70 5.03 -4.46
CA ILE A 346 18.61 4.73 -5.90
C ILE A 346 19.88 5.18 -6.61
N ASN A 347 20.36 6.38 -6.33
CA ASN A 347 21.57 6.90 -6.95
C ASN A 347 22.83 6.11 -6.54
N SER A 348 23.02 5.84 -5.24
CA SER A 348 24.25 5.19 -4.74
C SER A 348 24.33 3.73 -5.18
N ASP A 349 23.28 2.97 -4.93
CA ASP A 349 23.32 1.52 -5.10
C ASP A 349 22.94 1.10 -6.52
N LEU A 350 21.83 1.65 -7.04
CA LEU A 350 21.30 1.21 -8.33
C LEU A 350 21.96 1.93 -9.51
N ALA A 351 22.00 3.26 -9.53
CA ALA A 351 22.57 3.99 -10.66
C ALA A 351 24.10 3.92 -10.69
N ASN A 352 24.76 4.34 -9.60
CA ASN A 352 26.23 4.41 -9.52
C ASN A 352 26.86 3.06 -9.14
N GLY A 353 26.14 2.17 -8.46
CA GLY A 353 26.59 0.82 -8.10
C GLY A 353 26.40 -0.16 -9.25
N PHE A 354 25.21 -0.82 -9.28
CA PHE A 354 24.91 -1.91 -10.20
C PHE A 354 24.77 -1.43 -11.66
N GLY A 355 24.02 -0.37 -11.91
CA GLY A 355 23.78 0.16 -13.27
C GLY A 355 25.07 0.61 -13.95
N ASN A 356 25.94 1.30 -13.20
CA ASN A 356 27.26 1.72 -13.69
C ASN A 356 28.19 0.52 -13.95
N LEU A 357 28.18 -0.50 -13.08
CA LEU A 357 28.95 -1.73 -13.28
C LEU A 357 28.58 -2.40 -14.61
N VAL A 358 27.28 -2.59 -14.88
CA VAL A 358 26.78 -3.17 -16.12
C VAL A 358 27.19 -2.29 -17.32
N SER A 359 26.87 -1.01 -17.30
CA SER A 359 27.13 -0.08 -18.41
C SER A 359 28.61 0.04 -18.75
N ARG A 360 29.49 0.17 -17.73
CA ARG A 360 30.94 0.26 -17.92
C ARG A 360 31.51 -1.05 -18.50
N THR A 361 31.06 -2.20 -17.99
CA THR A 361 31.55 -3.50 -18.45
C THR A 361 31.17 -3.73 -19.91
N VAL A 362 29.89 -3.55 -20.26
CA VAL A 362 29.39 -3.68 -21.63
C VAL A 362 30.13 -2.72 -22.58
N ALA A 363 30.26 -1.42 -22.19
CA ALA A 363 30.97 -0.44 -23.00
C ALA A 363 32.45 -0.78 -23.24
N MET A 364 33.13 -1.40 -22.26
CA MET A 364 34.51 -1.86 -22.42
C MET A 364 34.61 -3.05 -23.36
N VAL A 365 33.68 -4.02 -23.28
CA VAL A 365 33.65 -5.14 -24.22
C VAL A 365 33.39 -4.66 -25.65
N GLU A 366 32.44 -3.74 -25.84
CA GLU A 366 32.16 -3.10 -27.12
C GLU A 366 33.41 -2.39 -27.67
N LYS A 367 34.01 -1.54 -26.85
CA LYS A 367 35.14 -0.69 -27.26
C LYS A 367 36.39 -1.47 -27.61
N TYR A 368 36.73 -2.50 -26.84
CA TYR A 368 38.00 -3.20 -26.97
C TYR A 368 37.94 -4.48 -27.78
N PHE A 369 36.73 -5.07 -27.91
CA PHE A 369 36.53 -6.37 -28.60
C PHE A 369 35.36 -6.35 -29.61
N GLY A 370 34.76 -5.19 -29.89
CA GLY A 370 33.65 -5.11 -30.85
C GLY A 370 32.40 -5.83 -30.39
N GLY A 371 32.21 -6.00 -29.09
CA GLY A 371 31.03 -6.61 -28.48
C GLY A 371 31.15 -8.09 -28.15
N THR A 372 32.18 -8.81 -28.67
CA THR A 372 32.36 -10.25 -28.43
C THR A 372 33.74 -10.52 -27.84
N LEU A 373 33.80 -11.19 -26.71
CA LEU A 373 35.08 -11.53 -26.08
C LEU A 373 35.80 -12.63 -26.85
N PRO A 374 37.15 -12.57 -27.00
CA PRO A 374 37.93 -13.72 -27.50
C PRO A 374 37.92 -14.86 -26.46
N THR A 375 38.30 -16.06 -26.87
CA THR A 375 38.30 -17.26 -25.98
C THR A 375 39.53 -17.36 -25.09
N GLU A 376 40.65 -16.73 -25.48
CA GLU A 376 41.91 -16.75 -24.75
C GLU A 376 41.78 -15.99 -23.40
N ARG A 377 42.36 -16.60 -22.35
CA ARG A 377 42.32 -16.07 -20.98
C ARG A 377 43.70 -16.11 -20.33
N GLU A 378 44.01 -15.08 -19.55
CA GLU A 378 45.19 -15.00 -18.73
C GLU A 378 44.80 -14.48 -17.32
N GLY A 379 45.10 -15.26 -16.28
CA GLY A 379 44.79 -14.94 -14.89
C GLY A 379 45.63 -13.79 -14.31
N GLY A 380 45.20 -13.24 -13.19
CA GLY A 380 45.92 -12.16 -12.48
C GLY A 380 45.58 -12.05 -11.01
N GLU A 381 46.27 -11.19 -10.30
CA GLU A 381 46.36 -11.09 -8.84
C GLU A 381 44.99 -10.97 -8.14
N PHE A 382 44.03 -10.23 -8.71
CA PHE A 382 42.76 -9.90 -8.04
C PHE A 382 41.59 -10.83 -8.45
N ASP A 383 41.83 -11.79 -9.34
CA ASP A 383 40.78 -12.62 -9.93
C ASP A 383 40.15 -13.58 -8.90
N ASP A 384 41.01 -14.29 -8.15
CA ASP A 384 40.57 -15.32 -7.20
C ASP A 384 39.68 -14.74 -6.09
N ASP A 385 40.01 -13.55 -5.60
CA ASP A 385 39.23 -12.87 -4.57
C ASP A 385 37.83 -12.46 -5.07
N LEU A 386 37.71 -11.93 -6.30
CA LEU A 386 36.43 -11.61 -6.92
C LEU A 386 35.61 -12.88 -7.15
N ILE A 387 36.22 -13.93 -7.69
CA ILE A 387 35.57 -15.22 -7.97
C ILE A 387 35.06 -15.84 -6.67
N ALA A 388 35.90 -15.92 -5.63
CA ALA A 388 35.51 -16.46 -4.33
C ALA A 388 34.35 -15.66 -3.70
N THR A 389 34.41 -14.32 -3.76
CA THR A 389 33.37 -13.44 -3.24
C THR A 389 32.04 -13.65 -3.99
N ALA A 390 32.08 -13.78 -5.32
CA ALA A 390 30.89 -13.96 -6.14
C ALA A 390 30.26 -15.35 -5.93
N THR A 391 31.05 -16.40 -5.84
CA THR A 391 30.56 -17.80 -5.70
C THR A 391 30.00 -18.09 -4.31
N ALA A 392 30.50 -17.45 -3.27
CA ALA A 392 29.98 -17.56 -1.90
C ALA A 392 28.63 -16.87 -1.69
N LEU A 393 28.24 -15.94 -2.58
CA LEU A 393 27.10 -15.07 -2.41
C LEU A 393 25.78 -15.83 -2.23
N LYS A 394 25.53 -16.86 -3.05
CA LYS A 394 24.28 -17.63 -3.03
C LYS A 394 23.98 -18.20 -1.64
N SER A 395 24.95 -18.85 -1.00
CA SER A 395 24.79 -19.40 0.34
C SER A 395 24.45 -18.33 1.38
N SER A 396 25.09 -17.17 1.31
CA SER A 396 24.80 -16.06 2.22
C SER A 396 23.39 -15.50 2.02
N VAL A 397 22.94 -15.38 0.76
CA VAL A 397 21.58 -14.92 0.44
C VAL A 397 20.54 -15.95 0.91
N ASP A 398 20.78 -17.24 0.71
CA ASP A 398 19.91 -18.34 1.18
C ASP A 398 19.68 -18.25 2.69
N ASP A 399 20.77 -18.09 3.46
CA ASP A 399 20.71 -17.97 4.93
C ASP A 399 19.86 -16.77 5.41
N PHE A 400 19.92 -15.64 4.71
CA PHE A 400 19.11 -14.47 5.04
C PHE A 400 17.65 -14.63 4.60
N ILE A 401 17.39 -15.25 3.45
CA ILE A 401 16.01 -15.53 2.99
C ILE A 401 15.33 -16.52 3.93
N ASP A 402 16.04 -17.55 4.42
CA ASP A 402 15.52 -18.50 5.41
C ASP A 402 15.08 -17.81 6.72
N LYS A 403 15.77 -16.72 7.08
CA LYS A 403 15.46 -15.88 8.25
C LYS A 403 14.55 -14.70 7.93
N THR A 404 14.00 -14.60 6.72
CA THR A 404 13.19 -13.46 6.25
C THR A 404 13.89 -12.09 6.34
N GLN A 405 15.22 -12.06 6.32
CA GLN A 405 16.06 -10.86 6.45
C GLN A 405 16.44 -10.29 5.07
N LEU A 406 15.46 -9.79 4.33
CA LEU A 406 15.62 -9.33 2.95
C LEU A 406 16.62 -8.16 2.80
N ASN A 407 16.63 -7.25 3.77
CA ASN A 407 17.58 -6.12 3.79
C ASN A 407 19.03 -6.60 3.88
N ASN A 408 19.31 -7.66 4.65
CA ASN A 408 20.63 -8.24 4.77
C ASN A 408 21.02 -9.02 3.52
N ALA A 409 20.08 -9.78 2.93
CA ALA A 409 20.30 -10.46 1.66
C ALA A 409 20.71 -9.46 0.55
N LEU A 410 19.99 -8.35 0.43
CA LEU A 410 20.35 -7.28 -0.51
C LEU A 410 21.69 -6.64 -0.18
N ALA A 411 22.00 -6.44 1.12
CA ALA A 411 23.31 -5.90 1.52
C ALA A 411 24.47 -6.79 1.06
N GLU A 412 24.35 -8.11 1.21
CA GLU A 412 25.39 -9.06 0.75
C GLU A 412 25.56 -8.99 -0.78
N ILE A 413 24.46 -8.94 -1.55
CA ILE A 413 24.55 -8.82 -3.00
C ILE A 413 25.29 -7.53 -3.39
N PHE A 414 24.98 -6.40 -2.73
CA PHE A 414 25.62 -5.13 -3.05
C PHE A 414 27.08 -5.01 -2.54
N LYS A 415 27.51 -5.85 -1.58
CA LYS A 415 28.94 -6.01 -1.27
C LYS A 415 29.69 -6.61 -2.47
N VAL A 416 29.12 -7.62 -3.14
CA VAL A 416 29.71 -8.21 -4.34
C VAL A 416 29.75 -7.21 -5.49
N VAL A 417 28.68 -6.43 -5.68
CA VAL A 417 28.66 -5.33 -6.67
C VAL A 417 29.77 -4.31 -6.38
N SER A 418 29.96 -3.92 -5.13
CA SER A 418 31.03 -3.00 -4.71
C SER A 418 32.41 -3.63 -4.93
N ARG A 419 32.58 -4.93 -4.65
CA ARG A 419 33.83 -5.66 -4.92
C ARG A 419 34.16 -5.68 -6.42
N ALA A 420 33.14 -5.87 -7.28
CA ALA A 420 33.33 -5.85 -8.74
C ALA A 420 33.72 -4.44 -9.24
N ASN A 421 33.12 -3.37 -8.72
CA ASN A 421 33.53 -2.01 -9.06
C ASN A 421 34.97 -1.73 -8.62
N LYS A 422 35.36 -2.17 -7.42
CA LYS A 422 36.77 -2.06 -6.94
C LYS A 422 37.72 -2.85 -7.83
N TYR A 423 37.34 -4.04 -8.29
CA TYR A 423 38.15 -4.86 -9.20
C TYR A 423 38.41 -4.16 -10.54
N ILE A 424 37.45 -3.36 -11.06
CA ILE A 424 37.70 -2.54 -12.25
C ILE A 424 38.80 -1.51 -11.97
N ASP A 425 38.80 -0.89 -10.80
CA ASP A 425 39.79 0.13 -10.46
C ASP A 425 41.19 -0.48 -10.18
N GLU A 426 41.25 -1.63 -9.53
CA GLU A 426 42.48 -2.39 -9.24
C GLU A 426 43.15 -2.92 -10.52
N THR A 427 42.33 -3.47 -11.44
CA THR A 427 42.85 -4.04 -12.69
C THR A 427 43.11 -3.00 -13.77
N ALA A 428 42.50 -1.83 -13.67
CA ALA A 428 42.62 -0.72 -14.62
C ALA A 428 42.54 -1.15 -16.11
N PRO A 429 41.44 -1.75 -16.60
CA PRO A 429 41.34 -2.34 -17.92
C PRO A 429 41.68 -1.36 -19.06
N TRP A 430 41.49 -0.06 -18.86
CA TRP A 430 41.88 1.01 -19.80
C TRP A 430 43.39 1.17 -19.94
N VAL A 431 44.19 0.71 -18.95
CA VAL A 431 45.63 0.65 -19.02
C VAL A 431 46.07 -0.61 -19.74
N ILE A 432 45.49 -1.77 -19.38
CA ILE A 432 45.76 -3.06 -20.02
C ILE A 432 45.50 -2.98 -21.54
N ALA A 433 44.42 -2.31 -21.93
CA ALA A 433 43.98 -2.18 -23.33
C ALA A 433 44.96 -1.41 -24.23
N LYS A 434 45.97 -0.72 -23.66
CA LYS A 434 47.04 -0.04 -24.43
C LYS A 434 48.14 -1.00 -24.92
N ASP A 435 48.19 -2.19 -24.37
CA ASP A 435 49.20 -3.21 -24.67
C ASP A 435 48.55 -4.40 -25.40
N GLU A 436 48.78 -4.49 -26.71
CA GLU A 436 48.22 -5.54 -27.56
C GLU A 436 48.60 -6.97 -27.10
N THR A 437 49.73 -7.11 -26.39
CA THR A 437 50.17 -8.44 -25.88
C THR A 437 49.33 -8.87 -24.67
N LYS A 438 48.57 -7.99 -24.02
CA LYS A 438 47.75 -8.26 -22.85
C LYS A 438 46.28 -8.44 -23.16
N LYS A 439 45.93 -8.69 -24.41
CA LYS A 439 44.51 -8.91 -24.82
C LYS A 439 43.84 -10.05 -24.07
N ALA A 440 44.53 -11.17 -23.83
CA ALA A 440 44.01 -12.30 -23.07
C ALA A 440 43.72 -11.89 -21.59
N ARG A 441 44.62 -11.10 -20.99
CA ARG A 441 44.40 -10.56 -19.64
C ARG A 441 43.17 -9.61 -19.59
N LEU A 442 43.06 -8.69 -20.54
CA LEU A 442 41.91 -7.79 -20.64
C LEU A 442 40.60 -8.58 -20.81
N ALA A 443 40.60 -9.61 -21.66
CA ALA A 443 39.44 -10.48 -21.86
C ALA A 443 39.04 -11.21 -20.56
N THR A 444 40.03 -11.67 -19.76
CA THR A 444 39.77 -12.27 -18.44
C THR A 444 39.11 -11.29 -17.51
N VAL A 445 39.65 -10.05 -17.39
CA VAL A 445 39.07 -9.02 -16.52
C VAL A 445 37.60 -8.77 -16.87
N LEU A 446 37.29 -8.56 -18.15
CA LEU A 446 35.93 -8.29 -18.58
C LEU A 446 35.00 -9.49 -18.42
N TYR A 447 35.50 -10.71 -18.67
CA TYR A 447 34.76 -11.94 -18.45
C TYR A 447 34.39 -12.14 -16.96
N ASN A 448 35.34 -11.89 -16.06
CA ASN A 448 35.11 -11.98 -14.62
C ASN A 448 34.04 -10.99 -14.15
N LEU A 449 34.01 -9.78 -14.71
CA LEU A 449 32.95 -8.80 -14.45
C LEU A 449 31.60 -9.27 -14.98
N LEU A 450 31.52 -9.81 -16.20
CA LEU A 450 30.28 -10.32 -16.78
C LEU A 450 29.73 -11.48 -15.94
N GLU A 451 30.58 -12.42 -15.50
CA GLU A 451 30.17 -13.52 -14.62
C GLU A 451 29.66 -13.02 -13.24
N THR A 452 30.33 -12.03 -12.66
CA THR A 452 29.89 -11.44 -11.40
C THR A 452 28.54 -10.72 -11.55
N ILE A 453 28.32 -10.01 -12.68
CA ILE A 453 27.03 -9.39 -13.01
C ILE A 453 25.97 -10.49 -13.21
N ARG A 454 26.27 -11.59 -13.91
CA ARG A 454 25.35 -12.71 -14.09
C ARG A 454 24.88 -13.28 -12.75
N ILE A 455 25.82 -13.57 -11.84
CA ILE A 455 25.51 -14.12 -10.51
C ILE A 455 24.61 -13.14 -9.72
N THR A 456 25.06 -11.88 -9.62
CA THR A 456 24.32 -10.87 -8.86
C THR A 456 22.97 -10.55 -9.45
N ALA A 457 22.84 -10.40 -10.78
CA ALA A 457 21.57 -10.18 -11.46
C ALA A 457 20.62 -11.36 -11.32
N THR A 458 21.11 -12.59 -11.37
CA THR A 458 20.30 -13.79 -11.14
C THR A 458 19.65 -13.77 -9.77
N LEU A 459 20.42 -13.52 -8.70
CA LEU A 459 19.87 -13.46 -7.34
C LEU A 459 18.98 -12.23 -7.12
N LEU A 460 19.30 -11.09 -7.73
CA LEU A 460 18.48 -9.87 -7.67
C LEU A 460 17.16 -10.00 -8.43
N SER A 461 17.00 -10.98 -9.33
CA SER A 461 15.76 -11.15 -10.12
C SER A 461 14.52 -11.38 -9.24
N ALA A 462 14.67 -11.97 -8.06
CA ALA A 462 13.58 -12.11 -7.10
C ALA A 462 13.11 -10.76 -6.51
N PHE A 463 13.99 -9.77 -6.43
CA PHE A 463 13.73 -8.46 -5.83
C PHE A 463 13.34 -7.41 -6.88
N MET A 464 13.99 -7.46 -8.05
CA MET A 464 13.83 -6.51 -9.16
C MET A 464 13.51 -7.24 -10.48
N PRO A 465 12.29 -7.85 -10.58
CA PRO A 465 11.96 -8.81 -11.63
C PRO A 465 11.86 -8.20 -13.04
N THR A 466 11.73 -6.88 -13.17
CA THR A 466 11.63 -6.20 -14.46
C THR A 466 12.99 -5.77 -15.02
N THR A 467 13.91 -5.36 -14.15
CA THR A 467 15.20 -4.77 -14.56
C THR A 467 16.31 -5.81 -14.71
N MET A 468 16.32 -6.83 -13.85
CA MET A 468 17.40 -7.82 -13.88
C MET A 468 17.42 -8.67 -15.17
N PRO A 469 16.28 -9.07 -15.77
CA PRO A 469 16.30 -9.71 -17.09
C PRO A 469 16.97 -8.84 -18.17
N LYS A 470 16.78 -7.52 -18.14
CA LYS A 470 17.44 -6.58 -19.07
C LYS A 470 18.94 -6.52 -18.84
N ALA A 471 19.38 -6.54 -17.57
CA ALA A 471 20.80 -6.62 -17.25
C ALA A 471 21.45 -7.89 -17.78
N LEU A 472 20.78 -9.04 -17.60
CA LEU A 472 21.23 -10.34 -18.11
C LEU A 472 21.30 -10.35 -19.65
N GLU A 473 20.31 -9.77 -20.33
CA GLU A 473 20.33 -9.61 -21.79
C GLU A 473 21.51 -8.74 -22.24
N GLN A 474 21.78 -7.62 -21.56
CA GLN A 474 22.88 -6.71 -21.92
C GLN A 474 24.25 -7.40 -21.82
N ILE A 475 24.45 -8.27 -20.85
CA ILE A 475 25.70 -9.02 -20.71
C ILE A 475 25.79 -10.29 -21.57
N GLY A 476 24.77 -10.57 -22.38
CA GLY A 476 24.72 -11.76 -23.23
C GLY A 476 24.47 -13.07 -22.49
N ALA A 477 23.92 -13.02 -21.28
CA ALA A 477 23.58 -14.22 -20.53
C ALA A 477 22.32 -14.89 -21.10
N CYS A 478 22.43 -16.16 -21.44
CA CYS A 478 21.27 -16.96 -21.84
C CYS A 478 20.46 -17.43 -20.61
N GLU A 479 19.19 -17.81 -20.82
CA GLU A 479 18.32 -18.31 -19.75
C GLU A 479 18.94 -19.48 -18.97
N LYS A 480 19.64 -20.39 -19.65
CA LYS A 480 20.32 -21.54 -19.02
C LYS A 480 21.53 -21.14 -18.17
N CYS A 481 22.12 -19.96 -18.44
CA CYS A 481 23.26 -19.45 -17.68
C CYS A 481 22.79 -18.74 -16.40
N ALA A 482 21.64 -18.07 -16.46
CA ALA A 482 21.09 -17.23 -15.39
C ALA A 482 20.07 -17.99 -14.53
N THR A 483 20.43 -19.19 -14.07
CA THR A 483 19.59 -20.02 -13.19
C THR A 483 20.12 -20.02 -11.77
N TYR A 484 19.25 -20.30 -10.80
CA TYR A 484 19.62 -20.43 -9.39
C TYR A 484 20.71 -21.49 -9.16
N GLU A 485 20.64 -22.63 -9.87
CA GLU A 485 21.62 -23.72 -9.80
C GLU A 485 23.02 -23.31 -10.27
N ASN A 486 23.09 -22.24 -11.05
CA ASN A 486 24.33 -21.69 -11.57
C ASN A 486 24.82 -20.43 -10.85
N ALA A 487 24.08 -19.95 -9.82
CA ALA A 487 24.42 -18.72 -9.11
C ALA A 487 25.62 -18.85 -8.14
N ASP A 488 26.07 -20.08 -7.85
CA ASP A 488 27.29 -20.37 -7.07
C ASP A 488 28.46 -20.88 -7.95
N LYS A 489 28.29 -20.88 -9.27
CA LYS A 489 29.32 -21.33 -10.21
C LYS A 489 29.86 -20.15 -11.00
N PHE A 490 31.15 -20.16 -11.21
CA PHE A 490 31.85 -19.18 -12.05
C PHE A 490 32.28 -19.82 -13.38
N GLY A 491 32.34 -19.06 -14.46
CA GLY A 491 32.70 -19.58 -15.77
C GLY A 491 31.53 -20.28 -16.49
N VAL A 492 30.31 -19.86 -16.27
CA VAL A 492 29.07 -20.42 -16.88
C VAL A 492 28.72 -19.71 -18.19
N LEU A 493 29.06 -18.44 -18.34
CA LEU A 493 28.93 -17.76 -19.65
C LEU A 493 29.87 -18.40 -20.68
N PRO A 494 29.48 -18.43 -21.97
CA PRO A 494 30.40 -18.81 -23.04
C PRO A 494 31.68 -17.93 -22.99
N LEU A 495 32.82 -18.53 -23.29
CA LEU A 495 34.07 -17.76 -23.33
C LEU A 495 34.04 -16.65 -24.40
N ASP A 496 33.33 -16.90 -25.51
CA ASP A 496 33.09 -15.97 -26.61
C ASP A 496 31.76 -15.18 -26.44
N VAL A 497 31.38 -14.90 -25.21
CA VAL A 497 30.13 -14.18 -24.91
C VAL A 497 30.05 -12.86 -25.67
N THR A 498 28.88 -12.61 -26.27
CA THR A 498 28.56 -11.37 -26.98
C THR A 498 27.62 -10.52 -26.14
N VAL A 499 28.06 -9.30 -25.84
CA VAL A 499 27.24 -8.32 -25.09
C VAL A 499 26.36 -7.51 -26.03
N LYS A 500 25.30 -6.92 -25.48
CA LYS A 500 24.36 -6.09 -26.21
C LYS A 500 24.19 -4.76 -25.48
N LYS A 501 24.67 -3.67 -26.09
CA LYS A 501 24.46 -2.34 -25.52
C LYS A 501 22.96 -2.01 -25.44
N GLY A 502 22.48 -1.64 -24.26
CA GLY A 502 21.11 -1.24 -23.99
C GLY A 502 21.01 0.14 -23.36
N GLU A 503 19.79 0.50 -22.97
CA GLU A 503 19.53 1.71 -22.18
C GLU A 503 20.09 1.57 -20.76
N ALA A 504 20.32 2.69 -20.09
CA ALA A 504 20.72 2.70 -18.70
C ALA A 504 19.62 2.03 -17.84
N LEU A 505 20.02 1.03 -17.04
CA LEU A 505 19.09 0.28 -16.20
C LEU A 505 18.43 1.16 -15.13
N PHE A 506 19.20 2.07 -14.57
CA PHE A 506 18.75 3.05 -13.56
C PHE A 506 19.38 4.41 -13.90
N PRO A 507 18.59 5.37 -14.41
CA PRO A 507 19.09 6.71 -14.66
C PRO A 507 19.42 7.42 -13.35
N ARG A 508 20.48 8.24 -13.36
CA ARG A 508 20.85 9.07 -12.22
C ARG A 508 19.83 10.18 -12.03
N ILE A 509 19.41 10.40 -10.79
CA ILE A 509 18.39 11.37 -10.39
C ILE A 509 19.11 12.62 -9.83
N ASP A 510 18.68 13.81 -10.24
CA ASP A 510 19.06 15.07 -9.62
C ASP A 510 18.30 15.23 -8.30
N VAL A 511 19.03 15.13 -7.19
CA VAL A 511 18.45 15.04 -5.84
C VAL A 511 17.69 16.32 -5.47
N GLU A 512 18.30 17.49 -5.69
CA GLU A 512 17.72 18.77 -5.27
C GLU A 512 16.42 19.07 -6.04
N LYS A 513 16.49 18.97 -7.36
CA LYS A 513 15.34 19.18 -8.23
C LYS A 513 14.19 18.22 -7.92
N GLU A 514 14.51 16.95 -7.73
CA GLU A 514 13.51 15.91 -7.49
C GLU A 514 12.81 16.06 -6.14
N ILE A 515 13.56 16.45 -5.09
CA ILE A 515 12.98 16.74 -3.77
C ILE A 515 12.03 17.94 -3.84
N GLU A 516 12.40 19.01 -4.57
CA GLU A 516 11.53 20.17 -4.77
C GLU A 516 10.22 19.78 -5.46
N GLU A 517 10.28 18.96 -6.52
CA GLU A 517 9.10 18.50 -7.25
C GLU A 517 8.19 17.60 -6.37
N LEU A 518 8.77 16.66 -5.62
CA LEU A 518 7.99 15.79 -4.73
C LEU A 518 7.33 16.57 -3.59
N ASN A 519 8.04 17.54 -3.02
CA ASN A 519 7.48 18.41 -1.99
C ASN A 519 6.35 19.30 -2.53
N ALA A 520 6.44 19.74 -3.78
CA ALA A 520 5.37 20.48 -4.44
C ALA A 520 4.10 19.61 -4.63
N ILE A 521 4.26 18.33 -4.97
CA ILE A 521 3.15 17.38 -5.09
C ILE A 521 2.46 17.18 -3.73
N ILE A 522 3.23 16.98 -2.65
CA ILE A 522 2.69 16.81 -1.29
C ILE A 522 1.90 18.06 -0.88
N LYS A 523 2.47 19.26 -1.02
CA LYS A 523 1.80 20.53 -0.68
C LYS A 523 0.53 20.79 -1.48
N ASN A 524 0.49 20.37 -2.75
CA ASN A 524 -0.72 20.49 -3.56
C ASN A 524 -1.82 19.54 -3.09
N ASN A 525 -1.46 18.32 -2.68
CA ASN A 525 -2.42 17.36 -2.11
C ASN A 525 -2.98 17.86 -0.77
N GLU A 526 -2.13 18.40 0.11
CA GLU A 526 -2.58 19.02 1.39
C GLU A 526 -3.61 20.12 1.17
N LYS A 527 -3.37 21.02 0.21
CA LYS A 527 -4.32 22.10 -0.13
C LYS A 527 -5.66 21.60 -0.67
N VAL A 528 -5.63 20.51 -1.45
CA VAL A 528 -6.87 19.89 -1.99
C VAL A 528 -7.67 19.25 -0.86
N ASP A 529 -7.00 18.55 0.06
CA ASP A 529 -7.65 17.89 1.20
C ASP A 529 -8.24 18.91 2.18
N GLU A 530 -7.52 19.98 2.54
CA GLU A 530 -8.03 21.07 3.39
C GLU A 530 -9.27 21.77 2.77
N LYS A 531 -9.25 21.99 1.46
CA LYS A 531 -10.38 22.59 0.75
C LYS A 531 -11.59 21.66 0.74
N THR A 532 -11.36 20.36 0.61
CA THR A 532 -12.41 19.32 0.62
C THR A 532 -13.00 19.14 2.01
N GLU A 533 -12.21 19.20 3.08
CA GLU A 533 -12.71 19.14 4.46
C GLU A 533 -13.53 20.37 4.82
N LYS A 534 -13.07 21.57 4.50
CA LYS A 534 -13.85 22.80 4.70
C LYS A 534 -15.19 22.77 3.96
N LEU A 535 -15.19 22.23 2.73
CA LEU A 535 -16.44 22.09 1.96
C LEU A 535 -17.40 21.09 2.61
N LYS A 536 -16.89 20.00 3.19
CA LYS A 536 -17.70 19.03 3.94
C LYS A 536 -18.30 19.66 5.19
N GLU A 537 -17.51 20.37 5.99
CA GLU A 537 -17.99 21.07 7.18
C GLU A 537 -19.08 22.11 6.83
N GLU A 538 -18.92 22.85 5.72
CA GLU A 538 -19.93 23.79 5.23
C GLU A 538 -21.23 23.08 4.82
N ILE A 539 -21.15 21.92 4.17
CA ILE A 539 -22.31 21.13 3.72
C ILE A 539 -23.01 20.46 4.91
N GLU A 540 -22.26 19.88 5.84
CA GLU A 540 -22.80 19.20 7.03
C GLU A 540 -23.49 20.18 8.01
N GLY A 541 -23.10 21.44 8.01
CA GLY A 541 -23.71 22.51 8.82
C GLY A 541 -25.05 23.02 8.31
N VAL A 542 -25.51 22.62 7.10
CA VAL A 542 -26.77 23.09 6.52
C VAL A 542 -27.94 22.24 6.99
N ALA A 543 -28.96 22.89 7.57
CA ALA A 543 -30.18 22.22 7.98
C ALA A 543 -30.92 21.63 6.78
N GLN A 544 -31.33 20.37 6.88
CA GLN A 544 -32.18 19.74 5.87
C GLN A 544 -33.56 20.37 5.85
N ILE A 545 -34.07 20.67 4.65
CA ILE A 545 -35.41 21.20 4.42
C ILE A 545 -36.25 20.21 3.58
N GLY A 546 -37.56 20.18 3.81
CA GLY A 546 -38.48 19.40 2.97
C GLY A 546 -38.68 20.05 1.60
N ILE A 547 -39.14 19.27 0.62
CA ILE A 547 -39.46 19.78 -0.72
C ILE A 547 -40.48 20.92 -0.68
N ASP A 548 -41.42 20.87 0.26
CA ASP A 548 -42.45 21.91 0.44
C ASP A 548 -41.83 23.26 0.88
N ASP A 549 -40.74 23.24 1.62
CA ASP A 549 -40.03 24.45 2.03
C ASP A 549 -39.23 25.02 0.84
N PHE A 550 -38.60 24.18 0.04
CA PHE A 550 -37.92 24.61 -1.18
C PHE A 550 -38.90 25.18 -2.22
N CYS A 551 -40.09 24.58 -2.37
CA CYS A 551 -41.14 25.05 -3.28
C CYS A 551 -41.73 26.43 -2.90
N LYS A 552 -41.46 26.96 -1.69
CA LYS A 552 -41.80 28.31 -1.32
C LYS A 552 -40.89 29.39 -1.95
N VAL A 553 -39.73 28.96 -2.50
CA VAL A 553 -38.79 29.84 -3.18
C VAL A 553 -39.14 29.90 -4.65
N ASP A 554 -39.42 31.08 -5.20
CA ASP A 554 -39.70 31.27 -6.63
C ASP A 554 -38.40 31.71 -7.34
N LEU A 555 -37.83 30.81 -8.14
CA LEU A 555 -36.63 31.05 -8.95
C LEU A 555 -37.04 31.33 -10.40
N ARG A 556 -36.56 32.47 -10.93
CA ARG A 556 -36.84 32.92 -12.31
C ARG A 556 -35.58 33.33 -13.04
N VAL A 557 -35.60 33.16 -14.34
CA VAL A 557 -34.60 33.78 -15.21
C VAL A 557 -34.92 35.28 -15.31
N ALA A 558 -33.90 36.12 -15.16
CA ALA A 558 -34.02 37.56 -15.31
C ALA A 558 -32.83 38.13 -16.09
N GLU A 559 -33.08 39.16 -16.94
CA GLU A 559 -32.05 39.82 -17.71
C GLU A 559 -31.58 41.11 -17.03
N ILE A 560 -30.26 41.32 -16.96
CA ILE A 560 -29.67 42.54 -16.42
C ILE A 560 -29.72 43.64 -17.46
N LYS A 561 -30.59 44.62 -17.27
CA LYS A 561 -30.77 45.77 -18.18
C LYS A 561 -29.80 46.92 -17.90
N ALA A 562 -29.44 47.12 -16.62
CA ALA A 562 -28.45 48.13 -16.22
C ALA A 562 -27.72 47.68 -14.95
N CYS A 563 -26.47 48.15 -14.83
CA CYS A 563 -25.64 47.90 -13.67
C CYS A 563 -24.85 49.17 -13.30
N GLU A 564 -24.90 49.57 -12.04
CA GLU A 564 -24.17 50.74 -11.57
C GLU A 564 -23.58 50.53 -10.13
N PRO A 565 -22.40 51.09 -9.84
CA PRO A 565 -21.81 51.02 -8.50
C PRO A 565 -22.62 51.84 -7.49
N ILE A 566 -22.76 51.35 -6.26
CA ILE A 566 -23.40 52.06 -5.18
C ILE A 566 -22.39 52.99 -4.48
N LYS A 567 -22.57 54.30 -4.59
CA LYS A 567 -21.62 55.36 -4.12
C LYS A 567 -21.18 55.22 -2.62
N LYS A 568 -21.96 54.56 -1.79
CA LYS A 568 -21.66 54.35 -0.36
C LYS A 568 -21.22 52.93 0.01
N ALA A 569 -21.04 52.01 -0.99
CA ALA A 569 -20.72 50.62 -0.73
C ALA A 569 -19.77 50.05 -1.81
N LYS A 570 -18.47 49.98 -1.51
CA LYS A 570 -17.42 49.50 -2.41
C LYS A 570 -17.59 48.04 -2.88
N LYS A 571 -18.44 47.25 -2.22
CA LYS A 571 -18.65 45.83 -2.50
C LYS A 571 -19.95 45.53 -3.24
N LEU A 572 -20.84 46.51 -3.41
CA LEU A 572 -22.18 46.32 -3.93
C LEU A 572 -22.34 46.96 -5.33
N LEU A 573 -22.98 46.20 -6.22
CA LEU A 573 -23.52 46.73 -7.49
C LEU A 573 -25.05 46.82 -7.37
N LYS A 574 -25.63 47.88 -7.93
CA LYS A 574 -27.06 48.03 -8.13
C LYS A 574 -27.38 47.54 -9.54
N LEU A 575 -28.18 46.51 -9.62
CA LEU A 575 -28.65 45.90 -10.88
C LEU A 575 -30.10 46.31 -11.12
N THR A 576 -30.41 46.76 -12.32
CA THR A 576 -31.77 46.85 -12.86
C THR A 576 -31.99 45.61 -13.69
N ILE A 577 -32.90 44.75 -13.27
CA ILE A 577 -33.16 43.45 -13.92
C ILE A 577 -34.59 43.37 -14.40
N PHE A 578 -34.80 42.73 -15.60
CA PHE A 578 -36.13 42.44 -16.14
C PHE A 578 -36.47 40.96 -15.88
N ASP A 579 -37.55 40.70 -15.15
CA ASP A 579 -37.96 39.37 -14.72
C ASP A 579 -38.95 38.65 -15.65
N GLY A 580 -39.10 39.17 -16.86
CA GLY A 580 -40.08 38.73 -17.85
C GLY A 580 -41.42 39.43 -17.76
N VAL A 581 -41.71 40.14 -16.69
CA VAL A 581 -42.95 40.92 -16.47
C VAL A 581 -42.68 42.38 -16.17
N LYS A 582 -41.71 42.67 -15.32
CA LYS A 582 -41.38 44.03 -14.90
C LYS A 582 -39.89 44.18 -14.57
N GLU A 583 -39.46 45.43 -14.50
CA GLU A 583 -38.13 45.75 -14.01
C GLU A 583 -38.10 45.77 -12.48
N ARG A 584 -37.00 45.27 -11.91
CA ARG A 584 -36.72 45.24 -10.47
C ARG A 584 -35.34 45.79 -10.21
N THR A 585 -35.13 46.35 -9.03
CA THR A 585 -33.82 46.72 -8.54
C THR A 585 -33.32 45.63 -7.58
N VAL A 586 -32.08 45.16 -7.79
CA VAL A 586 -31.39 44.20 -6.92
C VAL A 586 -30.01 44.78 -6.57
N ALA A 587 -29.66 44.74 -5.26
CA ALA A 587 -28.31 45.03 -4.82
C ALA A 587 -27.54 43.73 -4.55
N SER A 588 -26.37 43.55 -5.18
CA SER A 588 -25.58 42.34 -5.07
C SER A 588 -24.11 42.60 -4.71
N GLY A 589 -23.53 41.73 -3.89
CA GLY A 589 -22.17 41.82 -3.34
C GLY A 589 -21.02 41.46 -4.27
N ILE A 590 -21.18 41.63 -5.56
CA ILE A 590 -20.28 41.11 -6.61
C ILE A 590 -19.33 42.18 -7.21
N ALA A 591 -19.29 43.38 -6.68
CA ALA A 591 -18.50 44.50 -7.25
C ALA A 591 -16.97 44.28 -7.24
N LYS A 592 -16.46 43.30 -6.50
CA LYS A 592 -15.05 42.91 -6.54
C LYS A 592 -14.71 42.03 -7.74
N PHE A 593 -15.69 41.36 -8.34
CA PHE A 593 -15.51 40.29 -9.30
C PHE A 593 -16.06 40.63 -10.68
N TYR A 594 -16.97 41.61 -10.77
CA TYR A 594 -17.63 41.99 -12.01
C TYR A 594 -17.67 43.51 -12.17
N THR A 595 -17.43 43.94 -13.41
CA THR A 595 -17.70 45.29 -13.86
C THR A 595 -19.13 45.40 -14.41
N PRO A 596 -19.73 46.60 -14.55
CA PRO A 596 -21.02 46.75 -15.19
C PRO A 596 -21.08 46.12 -16.59
N ASP A 597 -20.01 46.25 -17.37
CA ASP A 597 -19.94 45.75 -18.77
C ASP A 597 -19.94 44.20 -18.83
N ASP A 598 -19.50 43.53 -17.78
CA ASP A 598 -19.51 42.05 -17.70
C ASP A 598 -20.92 41.49 -17.46
N LEU A 599 -21.85 42.32 -17.00
CA LEU A 599 -23.16 41.90 -16.49
C LEU A 599 -24.33 42.37 -17.36
N ILE A 600 -24.21 43.54 -18.01
CA ILE A 600 -25.32 44.10 -18.79
C ILE A 600 -25.63 43.20 -19.99
N GLY A 601 -26.91 42.89 -20.18
CA GLY A 601 -27.40 41.99 -21.22
C GLY A 601 -27.33 40.51 -20.90
N ARG A 602 -26.67 40.12 -19.77
CA ARG A 602 -26.61 38.73 -19.32
C ARG A 602 -27.88 38.30 -18.60
N LYS A 603 -28.22 37.01 -18.70
CA LYS A 603 -29.36 36.44 -18.04
C LYS A 603 -28.90 35.62 -16.83
N ILE A 604 -29.56 35.81 -15.70
CA ILE A 604 -29.18 35.26 -14.38
C ILE A 604 -30.39 34.58 -13.71
N ILE A 605 -30.10 33.82 -12.66
CA ILE A 605 -31.13 33.25 -11.79
C ILE A 605 -31.46 34.24 -10.69
N LEU A 606 -32.74 34.60 -10.61
CA LEU A 606 -33.31 35.52 -9.60
C LEU A 606 -34.18 34.76 -8.60
N VAL A 607 -33.96 34.94 -7.32
CA VAL A 607 -34.96 34.67 -6.28
C VAL A 607 -35.97 35.81 -6.28
N SER A 608 -37.14 35.59 -6.85
CA SER A 608 -38.10 36.65 -7.22
C SER A 608 -39.08 37.02 -6.11
N ASN A 609 -39.31 36.16 -5.15
CA ASN A 609 -40.33 36.31 -4.10
C ASN A 609 -39.78 36.70 -2.71
N LEU A 610 -38.55 37.20 -2.65
CA LEU A 610 -38.01 37.77 -1.40
C LEU A 610 -38.70 39.09 -1.06
N LYS A 611 -38.91 39.32 0.24
CA LYS A 611 -39.40 40.62 0.72
C LYS A 611 -38.37 41.69 0.42
N PRO A 612 -38.77 42.88 -0.06
CA PRO A 612 -37.84 43.98 -0.30
C PRO A 612 -37.01 44.32 0.93
N ALA A 613 -35.69 44.51 0.74
CA ALA A 613 -34.74 44.86 1.79
C ALA A 613 -33.92 46.07 1.39
N LYS A 614 -33.65 46.98 2.32
CA LYS A 614 -32.89 48.21 2.09
C LYS A 614 -31.40 47.96 2.35
N LEU A 615 -30.57 47.90 1.28
CA LEU A 615 -29.13 47.67 1.32
C LEU A 615 -28.37 48.94 0.91
N CYS A 616 -27.65 49.56 1.83
CA CYS A 616 -26.87 50.79 1.59
C CYS A 616 -27.65 51.93 0.86
N GLY A 617 -28.95 52.07 1.17
CA GLY A 617 -29.84 53.09 0.60
C GLY A 617 -30.56 52.68 -0.70
N VAL A 618 -30.31 51.50 -1.21
CA VAL A 618 -30.99 50.89 -2.37
C VAL A 618 -31.99 49.85 -1.86
N GLU A 619 -33.25 49.93 -2.31
CA GLU A 619 -34.25 48.89 -2.03
C GLU A 619 -34.06 47.73 -3.02
N SER A 620 -33.61 46.56 -2.49
CA SER A 620 -33.40 45.31 -3.24
C SER A 620 -34.67 44.47 -3.22
N CYS A 621 -35.22 44.20 -4.40
CA CYS A 621 -36.48 43.46 -4.58
C CYS A 621 -36.19 42.04 -5.15
N GLY A 622 -35.24 41.33 -4.58
CA GLY A 622 -34.81 39.99 -4.99
C GLY A 622 -33.34 39.74 -4.69
N MET A 623 -32.86 38.55 -5.05
CA MET A 623 -31.46 38.14 -4.90
C MET A 623 -31.04 37.36 -6.13
N ILE A 624 -29.85 37.61 -6.66
CA ILE A 624 -29.25 36.82 -7.73
C ILE A 624 -28.45 35.67 -7.14
N LEU A 625 -28.43 34.52 -7.83
CA LEU A 625 -27.64 33.37 -7.40
C LEU A 625 -26.21 33.43 -7.94
N ALA A 626 -25.27 33.15 -7.07
CA ALA A 626 -23.86 33.04 -7.40
C ALA A 626 -23.23 31.84 -6.66
N ALA A 627 -22.31 31.16 -7.29
CA ALA A 627 -21.49 30.13 -6.67
C ALA A 627 -20.29 30.79 -5.98
N THR A 628 -20.03 30.41 -4.73
CA THR A 628 -18.90 30.89 -3.93
C THR A 628 -17.93 29.74 -3.67
N CYS A 629 -16.63 29.93 -3.91
CA CYS A 629 -15.58 28.99 -3.56
C CYS A 629 -14.38 29.75 -2.99
N GLY A 630 -14.22 29.71 -1.66
CA GLY A 630 -13.25 30.53 -0.95
C GLY A 630 -13.51 32.03 -1.15
N GLU A 631 -12.55 32.75 -1.70
CA GLU A 631 -12.69 34.19 -2.03
C GLU A 631 -13.29 34.47 -3.42
N GLU A 632 -13.48 33.48 -4.27
CA GLU A 632 -14.05 33.64 -5.60
C GLU A 632 -15.57 33.56 -5.59
N ILE A 633 -16.23 34.47 -6.33
CA ILE A 633 -17.68 34.49 -6.54
C ILE A 633 -17.94 34.48 -8.04
N LYS A 634 -18.75 33.54 -8.52
CA LYS A 634 -19.21 33.46 -9.92
C LYS A 634 -20.72 33.50 -9.99
N VAL A 635 -21.27 34.51 -10.68
CA VAL A 635 -22.69 34.60 -10.98
C VAL A 635 -23.09 33.45 -11.90
N ILE A 636 -24.24 32.84 -11.62
CA ILE A 636 -24.78 31.74 -12.45
C ILE A 636 -25.53 32.37 -13.62
N PHE A 637 -24.96 32.30 -14.81
CA PHE A 637 -25.57 32.79 -16.06
C PHE A 637 -26.37 31.70 -16.78
N VAL A 638 -27.52 32.09 -17.33
CA VAL A 638 -28.46 31.21 -18.07
C VAL A 638 -28.90 31.91 -19.36
N ASP A 639 -27.93 32.35 -20.15
CA ASP A 639 -28.11 33.24 -21.32
C ASP A 639 -29.02 32.65 -22.41
N ASP A 640 -29.13 31.32 -22.45
CA ASP A 640 -29.95 30.58 -23.45
C ASP A 640 -31.44 30.54 -23.09
N MET A 641 -31.84 31.03 -21.92
CA MET A 641 -33.23 30.96 -21.44
C MET A 641 -33.92 32.31 -21.54
N GLU A 642 -35.23 32.32 -21.74
CA GLU A 642 -36.01 33.55 -21.80
C GLU A 642 -36.29 34.13 -20.41
N PRO A 643 -36.26 35.47 -20.23
CA PRO A 643 -36.65 36.13 -19.00
C PRO A 643 -38.07 35.74 -18.56
N GLY A 644 -38.26 35.44 -17.27
CA GLY A 644 -39.53 34.95 -16.74
C GLY A 644 -39.63 33.41 -16.69
N SER A 645 -38.72 32.67 -17.34
CA SER A 645 -38.70 31.21 -17.26
C SER A 645 -38.52 30.76 -15.82
N LYS A 646 -39.33 29.80 -15.40
CA LYS A 646 -39.26 29.19 -14.05
C LYS A 646 -38.10 28.21 -13.98
N ILE A 647 -37.37 28.23 -12.86
CA ILE A 647 -36.36 27.24 -12.51
C ILE A 647 -36.95 26.36 -11.43
N SER A 648 -36.90 25.06 -11.67
CA SER A 648 -37.51 24.04 -10.79
C SER A 648 -36.55 22.89 -10.52
#